data_d39e8860ca1b0cf0bc036b20867968ef
#
_entry.id   d39e8860ca1b0cf0bc036b20867968ef
#
_cell.length_a   1.000
_cell.length_b   1.000
_cell.length_c   1.000
_cell.angle_alpha   90.00
_cell.angle_beta   90.00
_cell.angle_gamma   90.00
#
_symmetry.space_group_name_H-M   'P 1'
#
loop_
_entity.id
_entity.type
_entity.pdbx_description
1 polymer ?
#
loop_
_entity_poly.entity_id
_entity_poly.type
_entity_poly.pdbx_seq_one_letter_code
_entity_poly.pdbx_strand_id
1 'polypeptide(L)'
;MRIASTVILCVLLGFCPCAARAQQQCPAPPILTPSSAANMFSPHQELELGDVEAEWLEKNFRVIHDDELAARLNLVTNRILAQLPPTQLKFRVILIDEPIVNSFSVGAGRIYVTRKMVAFLRNDDELAGMLGHEMGHILTHQNAIEMTRRFREILGVDSVGDRKDIFDKYNRMLDNIARNRNVLIKTAEREIREEEPHQYEADRVALYAAAAAGYSPQGFVDFYDRLAQTHGKSGNLLTDVFAVTTPGEKRLREIHKSESLLPPSCREQPVSPPSADFLAWQSEVIAYSGFGHREQLTGVVSRNSLNPPLRTDIHNLKFSPNGKYSLAQDDAGVFVFSNDPFTLLFRIDAAEAHQVQFSPDSQNIVLLTRDLRIEEWGIDSQERTSVHEMALQDGCTQSSLSHDGKLLACVSHTLDFSLFDVATGNAFLTKKAYFEPKTPGPLGDLIRYLTLILAESSDARWVQMGFSPDDHYFLATAAELAIGIDVTTRAQIPLHGALGDILKNNFAFLGPDRVIVQNRSDPKNSAVIEFPSGKVLERVPINPRQEMEAPTRGNYVILKPVKDALVGVLDLTSQNFVIGSTKSSAMDAFDQDVLTQRASGEVGIFDIATHHQKAQLELPKSAFGTLRAWAVSPDLNLLAVSGDSRGAVWDLSASKRLYLTRGFRGAYFDGEQSFYADFPKLDPQQRTIARGDLSRGTLVPGSPLEEKVAARQWGQFLLVRKPAGKQNSLAYNITLDVQDVRDGHLLWSRTFPKEAPTLTLDWQVNSLILEWHVEESAAKDEIKSDASLQKRFAAMRDHQGAYLLDVLDATSGTSRGQLFVDTGKGSFRITRSFAQGDWVVVGDNENRTRVYSLSTGEQKAVFFGARSMLSTAAGILLVENETGEVNVYDLKSLEKRAELAFPYHISAWSFSADGKRLLVLTANQMVYTFDSQSLDKPEPAVTAAK
;
A
#
# COMPACT_ATOMS: atom_id res chain seq x y z
N MET A 1 64.41 56.30 45.62
CA MET A 1 63.34 57.29 45.18
C MET A 1 62.96 57.05 43.73
N ARG A 2 61.77 56.95 43.47
CA ARG A 2 61.09 56.44 42.20
C ARG A 2 60.83 54.92 42.13
N ILE A 3 59.82 54.43 42.76
CA ILE A 3 58.97 53.31 42.44
C ILE A 3 57.76 53.38 43.40
N ALA A 4 56.79 54.21 43.09
CA ALA A 4 55.49 54.14 43.79
C ALA A 4 54.44 55.05 43.11
N SER A 5 54.30 54.87 41.77
CA SER A 5 53.22 55.62 41.06
C SER A 5 52.61 54.94 39.89
N THR A 6 52.79 53.63 39.74
CA THR A 6 52.28 52.91 38.56
C THR A 6 51.32 51.74 38.91
N VAL A 7 50.86 51.60 40.16
CA VAL A 7 49.98 50.48 40.59
C VAL A 7 48.55 50.94 40.85
N ILE A 8 48.21 52.20 40.79
CA ILE A 8 46.83 52.68 41.13
C ILE A 8 45.93 52.92 39.89
N LEU A 9 46.43 52.76 38.68
CA LEU A 9 45.62 53.01 37.48
C LEU A 9 45.04 51.75 36.79
N CYS A 10 45.32 50.55 37.32
CA CYS A 10 44.80 49.30 36.78
C CYS A 10 43.62 48.68 37.54
N VAL A 11 43.16 49.26 38.64
CA VAL A 11 42.07 48.69 39.46
C VAL A 11 40.72 49.38 39.19
N LEU A 12 40.66 50.43 38.36
CA LEU A 12 39.40 51.16 38.08
C LEU A 12 38.75 50.84 36.72
N LEU A 13 39.26 49.86 35.93
CA LEU A 13 38.68 49.42 34.65
C LEU A 13 38.12 48.01 34.66
N GLY A 14 37.91 47.37 35.80
CA GLY A 14 37.51 45.96 35.96
C GLY A 14 36.09 45.73 36.43
N PHE A 15 35.21 46.73 36.54
CA PHE A 15 33.79 46.51 36.78
C PHE A 15 32.95 47.02 35.59
N CYS A 16 33.03 46.31 34.47
CA CYS A 16 31.90 46.30 33.58
C CYS A 16 30.86 45.37 34.22
N PRO A 17 29.69 45.84 34.66
CA PRO A 17 28.65 44.91 35.03
C PRO A 17 28.23 44.24 33.70
N CYS A 18 28.72 43.06 33.44
CA CYS A 18 28.00 42.13 32.59
C CYS A 18 26.63 41.93 33.27
N ALA A 19 25.68 42.78 32.91
CA ALA A 19 24.29 42.52 33.14
C ALA A 19 24.02 41.17 32.40
N ALA A 20 24.23 40.08 33.12
CA ALA A 20 23.59 38.84 32.76
C ALA A 20 22.10 39.21 32.69
N ARG A 21 21.57 39.47 31.50
CA ARG A 21 20.15 39.43 31.30
C ARG A 21 19.75 38.07 31.84
N ALA A 22 19.19 38.04 33.05
CA ALA A 22 18.44 36.93 33.55
C ALA A 22 17.41 36.67 32.45
N GLN A 23 17.63 35.61 31.68
CA GLN A 23 16.66 35.15 30.71
C GLN A 23 15.41 34.94 31.52
N GLN A 24 14.40 35.76 31.29
CA GLN A 24 13.13 35.69 32.00
C GLN A 24 12.58 34.29 31.65
N GLN A 25 12.65 33.38 32.61
CA GLN A 25 12.14 32.02 32.42
C GLN A 25 10.65 32.11 32.13
N CYS A 26 10.21 31.40 31.13
CA CYS A 26 8.80 31.24 30.82
C CYS A 26 8.11 30.58 32.01
N PRO A 27 6.88 31.01 32.37
CA PRO A 27 6.18 30.43 33.49
C PRO A 27 5.98 28.94 33.29
N ALA A 28 6.05 28.17 34.35
CA ALA A 28 5.69 26.76 34.31
C ALA A 28 4.25 26.59 33.77
N PRO A 29 3.97 25.52 33.09
CA PRO A 29 2.60 25.22 32.62
C PRO A 29 1.64 25.26 33.83
N PRO A 30 0.39 25.71 33.63
CA PRO A 30 -0.59 25.68 34.67
C PRO A 30 -0.78 24.25 35.18
N ILE A 31 -1.09 24.14 36.49
CA ILE A 31 -1.35 22.84 37.11
C ILE A 31 -2.48 22.16 36.34
N LEU A 32 -2.20 20.96 35.81
CA LEU A 32 -3.20 20.16 35.14
C LEU A 32 -4.20 19.64 36.19
N THR A 33 -5.45 20.04 36.06
CA THR A 33 -6.53 19.40 36.80
C THR A 33 -6.90 18.10 36.07
N PRO A 34 -6.82 16.94 36.75
CA PRO A 34 -7.33 15.70 36.17
C PRO A 34 -8.79 15.90 35.76
N SER A 35 -9.18 15.30 34.63
CA SER A 35 -10.57 15.32 34.20
C SER A 35 -11.49 14.75 35.28
N SER A 36 -12.64 15.40 35.52
CA SER A 36 -13.71 14.85 36.36
C SER A 36 -14.52 13.75 35.66
N ALA A 37 -14.20 13.41 34.41
CA ALA A 37 -14.88 12.38 33.66
C ALA A 37 -14.66 11.00 34.32
N ALA A 38 -15.63 10.12 34.13
CA ALA A 38 -15.58 8.80 34.73
C ALA A 38 -14.42 7.97 34.14
N ASN A 39 -13.61 7.43 35.02
CA ASN A 39 -12.51 6.52 34.71
C ASN A 39 -12.74 5.20 35.45
N MET A 40 -12.86 4.08 34.75
CA MET A 40 -13.06 2.78 35.39
C MET A 40 -11.77 2.09 35.82
N PHE A 41 -10.61 2.65 35.41
CA PHE A 41 -9.31 2.10 35.69
C PHE A 41 -8.68 2.76 36.92
N SER A 42 -8.14 1.95 37.82
CA SER A 42 -7.22 2.45 38.84
C SER A 42 -5.88 2.85 38.19
N PRO A 43 -5.01 3.65 38.87
CA PRO A 43 -3.70 4.02 38.33
C PRO A 43 -2.85 2.81 37.89
N HIS A 44 -2.94 1.69 38.60
CA HIS A 44 -2.27 0.45 38.22
C HIS A 44 -2.89 -0.16 36.97
N GLN A 45 -4.21 -0.19 36.90
CA GLN A 45 -4.92 -0.71 35.71
C GLN A 45 -4.74 0.17 34.47
N GLU A 46 -4.50 1.48 34.62
CA GLU A 46 -4.12 2.32 33.48
C GLU A 46 -2.74 1.93 32.91
N LEU A 47 -1.79 1.55 33.76
CA LEU A 47 -0.51 1.01 33.30
C LEU A 47 -0.71 -0.31 32.57
N GLU A 48 -1.52 -1.22 33.12
CA GLU A 48 -1.86 -2.50 32.49
C GLU A 48 -2.60 -2.30 31.16
N LEU A 49 -3.51 -1.34 31.06
CA LEU A 49 -4.18 -0.97 29.82
C LEU A 49 -3.16 -0.50 28.78
N GLY A 50 -2.27 0.41 29.14
CA GLY A 50 -1.22 0.90 28.24
C GLY A 50 -0.26 -0.21 27.79
N ASP A 51 0.01 -1.21 28.63
CA ASP A 51 0.80 -2.39 28.25
C ASP A 51 0.05 -3.28 27.24
N VAL A 52 -1.25 -3.49 27.47
CA VAL A 52 -2.12 -4.25 26.55
C VAL A 52 -2.22 -3.56 25.19
N GLU A 53 -2.38 -2.25 25.18
CA GLU A 53 -2.43 -1.45 23.95
C GLU A 53 -1.10 -1.50 23.19
N ALA A 54 0.04 -1.37 23.91
CA ALA A 54 1.37 -1.48 23.31
C ALA A 54 1.62 -2.87 22.73
N GLU A 55 1.29 -3.94 23.44
CA GLU A 55 1.40 -5.31 22.93
C GLU A 55 0.57 -5.52 21.66
N TRP A 56 -0.62 -4.92 21.62
CA TRP A 56 -1.47 -4.99 20.44
C TRP A 56 -0.87 -4.20 19.26
N LEU A 57 -0.37 -2.98 19.51
CA LEU A 57 0.28 -2.16 18.49
C LEU A 57 1.50 -2.85 17.90
N GLU A 58 2.37 -3.41 18.75
CA GLU A 58 3.57 -4.12 18.30
C GLU A 58 3.28 -5.41 17.54
N LYS A 59 2.11 -6.03 17.77
CA LYS A 59 1.66 -7.21 17.01
C LYS A 59 1.09 -6.87 15.64
N ASN A 60 0.57 -5.66 15.46
CA ASN A 60 -0.24 -5.32 14.30
C ASN A 60 0.37 -4.24 13.41
N PHE A 61 1.33 -3.47 13.94
CA PHE A 61 2.01 -2.40 13.24
C PHE A 61 3.52 -2.58 13.33
N ARG A 62 4.20 -2.10 12.32
CA ARG A 62 5.65 -2.14 12.33
C ARG A 62 6.21 -1.01 13.20
N VAL A 63 6.77 -1.38 14.33
CA VAL A 63 7.54 -0.47 15.17
C VAL A 63 8.95 -0.35 14.61
N ILE A 64 9.44 0.87 14.47
CA ILE A 64 10.81 1.16 14.06
C ILE A 64 11.71 1.01 15.30
N HIS A 65 12.40 -0.11 15.42
CA HIS A 65 13.36 -0.38 16.49
C HIS A 65 14.76 0.16 16.12
N ASP A 66 14.87 1.49 16.10
CA ASP A 66 16.12 2.18 15.81
C ASP A 66 16.35 3.27 16.85
N ASP A 67 17.31 3.05 17.74
CA ASP A 67 17.63 3.95 18.85
C ASP A 67 18.20 5.29 18.37
N GLU A 68 18.88 5.34 17.23
CA GLU A 68 19.43 6.57 16.66
C GLU A 68 18.28 7.45 16.11
N LEU A 69 17.34 6.84 15.41
CA LEU A 69 16.14 7.54 14.93
C LEU A 69 15.22 8.00 16.08
N ALA A 70 15.14 7.21 17.16
CA ALA A 70 14.37 7.58 18.34
C ALA A 70 15.06 8.63 19.22
N ALA A 71 16.37 8.83 19.11
CA ALA A 71 17.15 9.70 20.00
C ALA A 71 16.67 11.15 19.97
N ARG A 72 16.37 11.72 18.78
CA ARG A 72 15.85 13.09 18.67
C ARG A 72 14.50 13.27 19.37
N LEU A 73 13.59 12.34 19.19
CA LEU A 73 12.28 12.34 19.83
C LEU A 73 12.43 12.33 21.36
N ASN A 74 13.28 11.45 21.87
CA ASN A 74 13.57 11.35 23.29
C ASN A 74 14.25 12.60 23.85
N LEU A 75 15.14 13.23 23.10
CA LEU A 75 15.78 14.48 23.49
C LEU A 75 14.76 15.60 23.67
N VAL A 76 13.88 15.80 22.70
CA VAL A 76 12.83 16.82 22.75
C VAL A 76 11.85 16.51 23.88
N THR A 77 11.40 15.26 24.01
CA THR A 77 10.51 14.81 25.08
C THR A 77 11.09 15.08 26.46
N ASN A 78 12.35 14.75 26.69
CA ASN A 78 13.00 14.97 27.99
C ASN A 78 13.14 16.46 28.32
N ARG A 79 13.39 17.33 27.34
CA ARG A 79 13.44 18.77 27.53
C ARG A 79 12.08 19.34 27.94
N ILE A 80 10.99 18.86 27.34
CA ILE A 80 9.61 19.24 27.69
C ILE A 80 9.26 18.69 29.07
N LEU A 81 9.59 17.41 29.34
CA LEU A 81 9.29 16.76 30.62
C LEU A 81 9.92 17.48 31.80
N ALA A 82 11.11 18.07 31.64
CA ALA A 82 11.78 18.86 32.67
C ALA A 82 11.01 20.12 33.05
N GLN A 83 10.05 20.56 32.25
CA GLN A 83 9.20 21.72 32.51
C GLN A 83 7.81 21.37 33.08
N LEU A 84 7.51 20.07 33.12
CA LEU A 84 6.23 19.58 33.64
C LEU A 84 6.31 19.19 35.10
N PRO A 85 5.18 19.09 35.81
CA PRO A 85 5.16 18.59 37.20
C PRO A 85 5.82 17.21 37.29
N PRO A 86 6.54 16.92 38.40
CA PRO A 86 7.13 15.58 38.60
C PRO A 86 6.10 14.46 38.46
N THR A 87 6.41 13.47 37.68
CA THR A 87 5.55 12.30 37.46
C THR A 87 6.34 11.00 37.63
N GLN A 88 5.68 9.93 38.04
CA GLN A 88 6.26 8.58 38.10
C GLN A 88 6.23 7.86 36.73
N LEU A 89 5.53 8.43 35.76
CA LEU A 89 5.43 7.86 34.42
C LEU A 89 6.75 7.99 33.67
N LYS A 90 7.12 6.93 32.98
CA LYS A 90 8.29 6.92 32.09
C LYS A 90 7.81 7.17 30.67
N PHE A 91 8.08 8.36 30.17
CA PHE A 91 7.74 8.69 28.79
C PHE A 91 8.66 7.98 27.80
N ARG A 92 8.08 7.39 26.79
CA ARG A 92 8.77 6.75 25.67
C ARG A 92 8.08 7.16 24.38
N VAL A 93 8.86 7.63 23.40
CA VAL A 93 8.35 7.93 22.08
C VAL A 93 8.79 6.82 21.13
N ILE A 94 7.83 6.30 20.38
CA ILE A 94 7.97 5.11 19.56
C ILE A 94 7.59 5.49 18.14
N LEU A 95 8.48 5.23 17.17
CA LEU A 95 8.21 5.42 15.76
C LEU A 95 7.47 4.21 15.19
N ILE A 96 6.48 4.48 14.35
CA ILE A 96 5.75 3.45 13.58
C ILE A 96 5.91 3.75 12.10
N ASP A 97 6.26 2.72 11.30
CA ASP A 97 6.34 2.80 9.85
C ASP A 97 4.95 2.71 9.21
N GLU A 98 4.18 3.80 9.37
CA GLU A 98 2.83 3.93 8.80
C GLU A 98 2.72 5.17 7.91
N PRO A 99 2.15 5.05 6.70
CA PRO A 99 2.04 6.15 5.74
C PRO A 99 0.83 7.05 6.00
N ILE A 100 0.53 7.35 7.25
CA ILE A 100 -0.54 8.27 7.67
C ILE A 100 0.01 9.36 8.58
N VAL A 101 -0.54 10.58 8.49
CA VAL A 101 -0.18 11.68 9.38
C VAL A 101 -0.88 11.47 10.71
N ASN A 102 -0.19 10.89 11.69
CA ASN A 102 -0.75 10.66 13.01
C ASN A 102 0.32 10.62 14.10
N SER A 103 -0.04 11.14 15.26
CA SER A 103 0.57 10.86 16.55
C SER A 103 -0.54 10.58 17.55
N PHE A 104 -0.27 9.71 18.51
CA PHE A 104 -1.23 9.39 19.55
C PHE A 104 -0.51 8.85 20.78
N SER A 105 -1.16 9.00 21.91
CA SER A 105 -0.67 8.49 23.19
C SER A 105 -1.53 7.35 23.68
N VAL A 106 -0.88 6.37 24.29
CA VAL A 106 -1.54 5.30 25.04
C VAL A 106 -1.12 5.34 26.49
N GLY A 107 -1.77 4.57 27.34
CA GLY A 107 -1.43 4.51 28.76
C GLY A 107 0.06 4.24 29.03
N ALA A 108 0.47 4.35 30.29
CA ALA A 108 1.82 4.08 30.76
C ALA A 108 2.95 4.97 30.17
N GLY A 109 2.63 6.16 29.66
CA GLY A 109 3.63 7.13 29.19
C GLY A 109 4.13 6.89 27.76
N ARG A 110 3.44 6.12 26.93
CA ARG A 110 3.86 5.82 25.56
C ARG A 110 3.22 6.79 24.56
N ILE A 111 4.05 7.34 23.68
CA ILE A 111 3.66 8.20 22.56
C ILE A 111 4.11 7.52 21.27
N TYR A 112 3.20 7.33 20.34
CA TYR A 112 3.47 6.78 19.04
C TYR A 112 3.43 7.87 17.98
N VAL A 113 4.44 7.88 17.10
CA VAL A 113 4.57 8.85 16.01
C VAL A 113 4.76 8.09 14.71
N THR A 114 3.90 8.33 13.74
CA THR A 114 4.01 7.68 12.44
C THR A 114 5.10 8.32 11.60
N ARG A 115 5.69 7.54 10.69
CA ARG A 115 6.68 8.02 9.71
C ARG A 115 6.16 9.23 8.93
N LYS A 116 4.90 9.20 8.49
CA LYS A 116 4.29 10.30 7.75
C LYS A 116 4.04 11.54 8.61
N MET A 117 3.81 11.39 9.91
CA MET A 117 3.79 12.54 10.83
C MET A 117 5.17 13.21 10.87
N VAL A 118 6.25 12.43 10.93
CA VAL A 118 7.61 12.99 10.87
C VAL A 118 7.84 13.75 9.55
N ALA A 119 7.38 13.21 8.41
CA ALA A 119 7.43 13.91 7.13
C ALA A 119 6.62 15.22 7.11
N PHE A 120 5.54 15.29 7.90
CA PHE A 120 4.69 16.47 8.01
C PHE A 120 5.31 17.60 8.82
N LEU A 121 6.15 17.29 9.80
CA LEU A 121 6.84 18.27 10.67
C LEU A 121 7.86 19.08 9.89
N ARG A 122 7.99 20.37 10.20
CA ARG A 122 8.91 21.29 9.51
C ARG A 122 10.18 21.63 10.31
N ASN A 123 10.11 21.54 11.64
CA ASN A 123 11.24 21.88 12.52
C ASN A 123 11.03 21.30 13.92
N ASP A 124 12.01 21.52 14.79
CA ASP A 124 11.96 21.09 16.18
C ASP A 124 10.89 21.80 17.02
N ASP A 125 10.46 23.02 16.67
CA ASP A 125 9.41 23.73 17.40
C ASP A 125 8.04 23.04 17.18
N GLU A 126 7.75 22.61 15.94
CA GLU A 126 6.55 21.83 15.63
C GLU A 126 6.59 20.45 16.30
N LEU A 127 7.75 19.79 16.26
CA LEU A 127 7.96 18.51 16.93
C LEU A 127 7.71 18.63 18.43
N ALA A 128 8.24 19.67 19.07
CA ALA A 128 8.06 19.91 20.49
C ALA A 128 6.59 20.19 20.85
N GLY A 129 5.90 20.96 20.03
CA GLY A 129 4.48 21.23 20.18
C GLY A 129 3.63 19.95 20.11
N MET A 130 3.85 19.14 19.09
CA MET A 130 3.14 17.87 18.89
C MET A 130 3.40 16.90 20.05
N LEU A 131 4.66 16.70 20.46
CA LEU A 131 4.99 15.82 21.60
C LEU A 131 4.42 16.35 22.92
N GLY A 132 4.48 17.67 23.14
CA GLY A 132 3.88 18.31 24.32
C GLY A 132 2.37 18.10 24.43
N HIS A 133 1.68 18.07 23.30
CA HIS A 133 0.25 17.78 23.21
C HIS A 133 -0.06 16.32 23.63
N GLU A 134 0.68 15.36 23.10
CA GLU A 134 0.52 13.96 23.49
C GLU A 134 0.85 13.72 24.97
N MET A 135 1.86 14.40 25.49
CA MET A 135 2.19 14.37 26.92
C MET A 135 1.04 14.96 27.77
N GLY A 136 0.37 15.99 27.27
CA GLY A 136 -0.82 16.55 27.90
C GLY A 136 -1.94 15.55 28.06
N HIS A 137 -2.22 14.75 27.03
CA HIS A 137 -3.21 13.68 27.08
C HIS A 137 -2.89 12.60 28.14
N ILE A 138 -1.62 12.20 28.23
CA ILE A 138 -1.18 11.22 29.22
C ILE A 138 -1.37 11.77 30.65
N LEU A 139 -0.95 13.02 30.89
CA LEU A 139 -1.03 13.65 32.22
C LEU A 139 -2.46 13.91 32.68
N THR A 140 -3.40 14.05 31.75
CA THR A 140 -4.84 14.22 32.06
C THR A 140 -5.64 12.92 32.05
N HIS A 141 -4.99 11.76 31.94
CA HIS A 141 -5.60 10.42 31.92
C HIS A 141 -6.59 10.21 30.76
N GLN A 142 -6.44 10.95 29.68
CA GLN A 142 -7.40 10.96 28.56
C GLN A 142 -7.62 9.58 27.95
N ASN A 143 -6.56 8.79 27.74
CA ASN A 143 -6.66 7.45 27.18
C ASN A 143 -7.56 6.53 28.02
N ALA A 144 -7.35 6.49 29.35
CA ALA A 144 -8.15 5.67 30.25
C ALA A 144 -9.62 6.09 30.31
N ILE A 145 -9.89 7.40 30.25
CA ILE A 145 -11.25 7.97 30.20
C ILE A 145 -11.94 7.55 28.89
N GLU A 146 -11.24 7.65 27.77
CA GLU A 146 -11.77 7.24 26.47
C GLU A 146 -12.03 5.74 26.41
N MET A 147 -11.10 4.92 26.90
CA MET A 147 -11.31 3.48 27.00
C MET A 147 -12.46 3.10 27.93
N THR A 148 -12.64 3.83 29.01
CA THR A 148 -13.82 3.66 29.89
C THR A 148 -15.11 3.85 29.11
N ARG A 149 -15.21 4.91 28.31
CA ARG A 149 -16.37 5.18 27.49
C ARG A 149 -16.58 4.09 26.44
N ARG A 150 -15.53 3.73 25.69
CA ARG A 150 -15.59 2.67 24.66
C ARG A 150 -16.02 1.31 25.26
N PHE A 151 -15.48 0.93 26.41
CA PHE A 151 -15.86 -0.32 27.07
C PHE A 151 -17.32 -0.31 27.49
N ARG A 152 -17.84 0.82 28.00
CA ARG A 152 -19.26 0.98 28.33
C ARG A 152 -20.16 0.89 27.11
N GLU A 153 -19.87 1.67 26.10
CA GLU A 153 -20.73 1.79 24.91
C GLU A 153 -20.69 0.54 24.02
N ILE A 154 -19.51 -0.06 23.84
CA ILE A 154 -19.35 -1.20 22.94
C ILE A 154 -19.61 -2.53 23.64
N LEU A 155 -19.11 -2.69 24.85
CA LEU A 155 -19.20 -3.96 25.58
C LEU A 155 -20.28 -3.99 26.67
N GLY A 156 -20.83 -2.82 27.05
CA GLY A 156 -21.80 -2.70 28.14
C GLY A 156 -21.24 -3.04 29.52
N VAL A 157 -19.95 -2.75 29.76
CA VAL A 157 -19.24 -3.03 31.03
C VAL A 157 -18.86 -1.75 31.74
N ASP A 158 -18.98 -1.74 33.09
CA ASP A 158 -18.68 -0.60 33.95
C ASP A 158 -17.46 -0.81 34.85
N SER A 159 -16.79 -1.96 34.74
CA SER A 159 -15.61 -2.28 35.54
C SER A 159 -14.69 -3.23 34.82
N VAL A 160 -13.41 -3.19 35.22
CA VAL A 160 -12.38 -4.11 34.78
C VAL A 160 -11.79 -4.82 35.99
N GLY A 161 -11.35 -6.06 35.79
CA GLY A 161 -10.68 -6.86 36.80
C GLY A 161 -9.16 -6.77 36.74
N ASP A 162 -8.51 -7.90 36.50
CA ASP A 162 -7.06 -7.97 36.34
C ASP A 162 -6.62 -7.67 34.88
N ARG A 163 -5.30 -7.69 34.64
CA ARG A 163 -4.71 -7.47 33.32
C ARG A 163 -5.32 -8.37 32.24
N LYS A 164 -5.61 -9.62 32.54
CA LYS A 164 -6.18 -10.57 31.59
C LYS A 164 -7.59 -10.15 31.16
N ASP A 165 -8.40 -9.73 32.12
CA ASP A 165 -9.74 -9.23 31.86
C ASP A 165 -9.69 -7.94 31.00
N ILE A 166 -8.74 -7.03 31.25
CA ILE A 166 -8.48 -5.83 30.44
C ILE A 166 -8.13 -6.24 29.00
N PHE A 167 -7.23 -7.19 28.82
CA PHE A 167 -6.81 -7.70 27.53
C PHE A 167 -7.99 -8.33 26.76
N ASP A 168 -8.75 -9.20 27.38
CA ASP A 168 -9.90 -9.86 26.77
C ASP A 168 -11.00 -8.85 26.37
N LYS A 169 -11.24 -7.83 27.21
CA LYS A 169 -12.21 -6.76 26.90
C LYS A 169 -11.71 -5.86 25.79
N TYR A 170 -10.45 -5.50 25.81
CA TYR A 170 -9.83 -4.68 24.76
C TYR A 170 -9.92 -5.35 23.38
N ASN A 171 -9.55 -6.63 23.27
CA ASN A 171 -9.65 -7.37 22.03
C ASN A 171 -11.11 -7.49 21.55
N ARG A 172 -12.06 -7.78 22.45
CA ARG A 172 -13.49 -7.82 22.10
C ARG A 172 -14.01 -6.46 21.64
N MET A 173 -13.53 -5.38 22.23
CA MET A 173 -13.87 -4.02 21.80
C MET A 173 -13.36 -3.77 20.38
N LEU A 174 -12.11 -4.11 20.07
CA LEU A 174 -11.53 -3.96 18.74
C LEU A 174 -12.29 -4.78 17.70
N ASP A 175 -12.66 -6.03 18.02
CA ASP A 175 -13.48 -6.88 17.16
C ASP A 175 -14.85 -6.24 16.87
N ASN A 176 -15.46 -5.62 17.86
CA ASN A 176 -16.75 -4.96 17.71
C ASN A 176 -16.63 -3.61 16.97
N ILE A 177 -15.53 -2.88 17.14
CA ILE A 177 -15.24 -1.69 16.32
C ILE A 177 -15.19 -2.07 14.84
N ALA A 178 -14.51 -3.16 14.54
CA ALA A 178 -14.47 -3.70 13.19
C ALA A 178 -15.85 -4.01 12.61
N ARG A 179 -16.75 -4.57 13.43
CA ARG A 179 -18.13 -4.92 13.04
C ARG A 179 -19.07 -3.73 12.92
N ASN A 180 -18.87 -2.68 13.70
CA ASN A 180 -19.80 -1.57 13.89
C ASN A 180 -19.25 -0.21 13.45
N ARG A 181 -18.29 -0.19 12.56
CA ARG A 181 -17.55 1.01 12.12
C ARG A 181 -18.43 2.24 11.85
N ASN A 182 -19.56 2.06 11.16
CA ASN A 182 -20.46 3.18 10.84
C ASN A 182 -21.25 3.72 12.04
N VAL A 183 -21.49 2.89 13.06
CA VAL A 183 -22.11 3.35 14.32
C VAL A 183 -21.08 4.16 15.10
N LEU A 184 -19.83 3.68 15.09
CA LEU A 184 -18.72 4.33 15.78
C LEU A 184 -18.30 5.65 15.12
N ILE A 185 -18.32 5.74 13.77
CA ILE A 185 -18.09 7.02 13.10
C ILE A 185 -19.13 8.06 13.52
N LYS A 186 -20.41 7.70 13.61
CA LYS A 186 -21.45 8.62 14.09
C LYS A 186 -21.29 8.96 15.58
N THR A 187 -20.83 8.01 16.37
CA THR A 187 -20.52 8.21 17.79
C THR A 187 -19.28 9.08 17.93
N ALA A 188 -18.23 8.81 17.16
CA ALA A 188 -17.02 9.63 17.12
C ALA A 188 -17.28 11.07 16.65
N GLU A 189 -18.13 11.28 15.65
CA GLU A 189 -18.55 12.62 15.20
C GLU A 189 -19.33 13.39 16.30
N ARG A 190 -20.05 12.68 17.15
CA ARG A 190 -20.68 13.25 18.35
C ARG A 190 -19.65 13.53 19.44
N GLU A 191 -18.73 12.61 19.65
CA GLU A 191 -17.64 12.69 20.63
C GLU A 191 -16.65 13.80 20.35
N ILE A 192 -16.27 14.01 19.10
CA ILE A 192 -15.42 15.16 18.69
C ILE A 192 -16.00 16.49 19.17
N ARG A 193 -17.34 16.59 19.28
CA ARG A 193 -18.00 17.78 19.85
C ARG A 193 -17.93 17.85 21.38
N GLU A 194 -17.85 16.72 22.05
CA GLU A 194 -17.80 16.63 23.53
C GLU A 194 -16.35 16.59 24.07
N GLU A 195 -15.38 16.22 23.25
CA GLU A 195 -13.95 16.11 23.61
C GLU A 195 -13.17 17.44 23.57
N GLU A 196 -13.71 18.48 22.98
CA GLU A 196 -13.04 19.78 22.85
C GLU A 196 -12.35 20.28 24.15
N PRO A 197 -12.95 20.18 25.37
CA PRO A 197 -12.30 20.67 26.59
C PRO A 197 -10.98 19.96 26.94
N HIS A 198 -10.87 18.66 26.64
CA HIS A 198 -9.67 17.88 26.93
C HIS A 198 -8.56 18.17 25.92
N GLN A 199 -8.93 18.40 24.66
CA GLN A 199 -8.00 18.84 23.64
C GLN A 199 -7.39 20.20 24.01
N TYR A 200 -8.20 21.12 24.53
CA TYR A 200 -7.71 22.44 24.93
C TYR A 200 -6.73 22.38 26.12
N GLU A 201 -6.91 21.45 27.05
CA GLU A 201 -5.93 21.24 28.10
C GLU A 201 -4.61 20.69 27.57
N ALA A 202 -4.65 19.70 26.70
CA ALA A 202 -3.45 19.17 26.04
C ALA A 202 -2.74 20.25 25.19
N ASP A 203 -3.49 21.07 24.44
CA ASP A 203 -2.96 22.20 23.68
C ASP A 203 -2.27 23.24 24.56
N ARG A 204 -2.86 23.54 25.72
CA ARG A 204 -2.26 24.47 26.72
C ARG A 204 -0.96 23.92 27.30
N VAL A 205 -0.93 22.61 27.63
CA VAL A 205 0.30 21.95 28.10
C VAL A 205 1.38 22.06 27.03
N ALA A 206 1.05 21.76 25.79
CA ALA A 206 1.98 21.86 24.65
C ALA A 206 2.58 23.27 24.55
N LEU A 207 1.74 24.31 24.51
CA LEU A 207 2.18 25.70 24.37
C LEU A 207 3.09 26.14 25.50
N TYR A 208 2.68 25.92 26.76
CA TYR A 208 3.45 26.39 27.90
C TYR A 208 4.73 25.60 28.16
N ALA A 209 4.65 24.25 28.01
CA ALA A 209 5.80 23.38 28.24
C ALA A 209 6.85 23.53 27.12
N ALA A 210 6.43 23.66 25.86
CA ALA A 210 7.34 23.92 24.77
C ALA A 210 8.02 25.29 24.92
N ALA A 211 7.28 26.35 25.22
CA ALA A 211 7.84 27.66 25.45
C ALA A 211 8.82 27.69 26.65
N ALA A 212 8.48 27.03 27.76
CA ALA A 212 9.38 26.90 28.91
C ALA A 212 10.64 26.06 28.59
N ALA A 213 10.53 25.07 27.68
CA ALA A 213 11.66 24.29 27.18
C ALA A 213 12.51 25.03 26.13
N GLY A 214 12.13 26.28 25.77
CA GLY A 214 12.86 27.12 24.84
C GLY A 214 12.52 26.88 23.35
N TYR A 215 11.38 26.27 23.06
CA TYR A 215 10.82 26.14 21.72
C TYR A 215 9.83 27.26 21.44
N SER A 216 9.69 27.65 20.17
CA SER A 216 8.72 28.67 19.78
C SER A 216 7.28 28.13 19.86
N PRO A 217 6.38 28.76 20.66
CA PRO A 217 4.98 28.36 20.67
C PRO A 217 4.27 28.59 19.33
N GLN A 218 4.78 29.53 18.52
CA GLN A 218 4.27 29.75 17.17
C GLN A 218 4.43 28.47 16.27
N GLY A 219 5.47 27.66 16.48
CA GLY A 219 5.62 26.38 15.79
C GLY A 219 4.44 25.44 16.01
N PHE A 220 3.91 25.36 17.24
CA PHE A 220 2.71 24.60 17.55
C PHE A 220 1.47 25.16 16.83
N VAL A 221 1.31 26.47 16.81
CA VAL A 221 0.20 27.13 16.11
C VAL A 221 0.25 26.86 14.62
N ASP A 222 1.41 27.07 13.99
CA ASP A 222 1.62 26.83 12.56
C ASP A 222 1.38 25.35 12.18
N PHE A 223 1.77 24.43 13.05
CA PHE A 223 1.52 22.99 12.86
C PHE A 223 0.02 22.71 12.82
N TYR A 224 -0.77 23.19 13.78
CA TYR A 224 -2.21 22.92 13.83
C TYR A 224 -3.00 23.67 12.77
N ASP A 225 -2.62 24.90 12.41
CA ASP A 225 -3.22 25.64 11.31
C ASP A 225 -3.01 24.89 9.97
N ARG A 226 -1.84 24.27 9.79
CA ARG A 226 -1.55 23.45 8.63
C ARG A 226 -2.26 22.08 8.67
N LEU A 227 -2.30 21.45 9.84
CA LEU A 227 -3.03 20.19 10.03
C LEU A 227 -4.53 20.34 9.73
N ALA A 228 -5.12 21.49 10.08
CA ALA A 228 -6.52 21.80 9.78
C ALA A 228 -6.81 21.93 8.29
N GLN A 229 -5.79 22.27 7.48
CA GLN A 229 -5.92 22.38 6.03
C GLN A 229 -5.82 21.00 5.33
N THR A 230 -5.30 19.98 6.03
CA THR A 230 -5.26 18.62 5.52
C THR A 230 -6.65 17.99 5.65
N HIS A 231 -7.37 17.90 4.55
CA HIS A 231 -8.69 17.28 4.53
C HIS A 231 -8.53 15.79 4.23
N GLY A 232 -9.08 14.93 5.11
CA GLY A 232 -9.15 13.52 4.77
C GLY A 232 -9.56 12.59 5.90
N LYS A 233 -10.33 11.58 5.51
CA LYS A 233 -10.64 10.42 6.35
C LYS A 233 -9.78 9.27 5.85
N SER A 234 -8.62 9.06 6.45
CA SER A 234 -7.90 7.83 6.21
C SER A 234 -8.70 6.68 6.83
N GLY A 235 -9.15 5.76 6.00
CA GLY A 235 -10.02 4.66 6.42
C GLY A 235 -9.27 3.43 6.88
N ASN A 236 -8.14 3.56 7.60
CA ASN A 236 -7.47 2.40 8.17
C ASN A 236 -7.79 2.23 9.67
N LEU A 237 -7.52 1.07 10.21
CA LEU A 237 -7.82 0.72 11.60
C LEU A 237 -7.11 1.63 12.60
N LEU A 238 -5.90 2.11 12.30
CA LEU A 238 -5.16 3.00 13.19
C LEU A 238 -5.94 4.30 13.42
N THR A 239 -6.52 4.87 12.36
CA THR A 239 -7.36 6.06 12.45
C THR A 239 -8.72 5.80 13.08
N ASP A 240 -9.25 4.57 12.96
CA ASP A 240 -10.51 4.19 13.59
C ASP A 240 -10.37 3.99 15.10
N VAL A 241 -9.21 3.50 15.55
CA VAL A 241 -8.94 3.24 16.98
C VAL A 241 -8.29 4.43 17.67
N PHE A 242 -7.34 5.09 17.01
CA PHE A 242 -6.57 6.22 17.52
C PHE A 242 -6.85 7.45 16.65
N ALA A 243 -8.05 7.99 16.76
CA ALA A 243 -8.58 9.01 15.87
C ALA A 243 -7.61 10.17 15.60
N VAL A 244 -7.36 10.44 14.31
CA VAL A 244 -6.74 11.71 13.90
C VAL A 244 -7.80 12.79 14.00
N THR A 245 -7.73 13.62 15.01
CA THR A 245 -8.62 14.77 15.13
C THR A 245 -8.05 15.95 14.35
N THR A 246 -8.53 16.14 13.12
CA THR A 246 -8.31 17.42 12.43
C THR A 246 -8.93 18.54 13.27
N PRO A 247 -8.17 19.55 13.68
CA PRO A 247 -8.68 20.59 14.56
C PRO A 247 -9.78 21.40 13.85
N GLY A 248 -10.93 21.54 14.51
CA GLY A 248 -11.99 22.41 14.03
C GLY A 248 -11.66 23.88 14.29
N GLU A 249 -12.37 24.80 13.60
CA GLU A 249 -12.17 26.27 13.74
C GLU A 249 -12.24 26.76 15.19
N LYS A 250 -13.06 26.13 16.03
CA LYS A 250 -13.18 26.49 17.44
C LYS A 250 -11.91 26.16 18.22
N ARG A 251 -11.33 24.97 17.99
CA ARG A 251 -10.07 24.56 18.60
C ARG A 251 -8.92 25.46 18.15
N LEU A 252 -8.82 25.78 16.86
CA LEU A 252 -7.81 26.73 16.37
C LEU A 252 -7.92 28.09 17.06
N ARG A 253 -9.13 28.63 17.20
CA ARG A 253 -9.34 29.89 17.94
C ARG A 253 -8.87 29.79 19.39
N GLU A 254 -9.11 28.69 20.10
CA GLU A 254 -8.65 28.50 21.48
C GLU A 254 -7.13 28.31 21.58
N ILE A 255 -6.50 27.68 20.58
CA ILE A 255 -5.04 27.59 20.45
C ILE A 255 -4.43 29.00 20.33
N HIS A 256 -4.90 29.80 19.37
CA HIS A 256 -4.43 31.19 19.18
C HIS A 256 -4.68 32.08 20.43
N LYS A 257 -5.83 31.89 21.07
CA LYS A 257 -6.12 32.58 22.34
C LYS A 257 -5.15 32.18 23.47
N SER A 258 -4.89 30.87 23.60
CA SER A 258 -3.95 30.34 24.61
C SER A 258 -2.52 30.84 24.37
N GLU A 259 -2.09 30.85 23.10
CA GLU A 259 -0.82 31.45 22.70
C GLU A 259 -0.73 32.94 23.06
N SER A 260 -1.80 33.71 22.79
CA SER A 260 -1.86 35.16 23.13
C SER A 260 -1.77 35.44 24.63
N LEU A 261 -2.09 34.49 25.49
CA LEU A 261 -1.99 34.61 26.96
C LEU A 261 -0.57 34.35 27.47
N LEU A 262 0.34 33.81 26.65
CA LEU A 262 1.74 33.67 27.05
C LEU A 262 2.39 35.04 27.25
N PRO A 263 3.32 35.17 28.21
CA PRO A 263 4.12 36.37 28.34
C PRO A 263 4.87 36.71 27.03
N PRO A 264 5.03 38.02 26.70
CA PRO A 264 5.70 38.37 25.44
C PRO A 264 7.09 37.75 25.27
N SER A 265 7.87 37.62 26.38
CA SER A 265 9.18 36.95 26.34
C SER A 265 9.17 35.48 25.93
N CYS A 266 8.04 34.81 26.08
CA CYS A 266 7.85 33.44 25.72
C CYS A 266 7.18 33.30 24.34
N ARG A 267 6.19 34.16 24.08
CA ARG A 267 5.43 34.16 22.83
C ARG A 267 6.25 34.64 21.63
N GLU A 268 7.09 35.67 21.84
CA GLU A 268 7.87 36.28 20.75
C GLU A 268 9.17 35.56 20.46
N GLN A 269 9.32 34.31 20.89
CA GLN A 269 10.44 33.47 20.45
C GLN A 269 10.32 33.20 18.94
N PRO A 270 11.34 33.50 18.14
CA PRO A 270 11.26 33.29 16.71
C PRO A 270 11.16 31.78 16.41
N VAL A 271 10.36 31.42 15.43
CA VAL A 271 10.31 30.03 14.93
C VAL A 271 11.68 29.70 14.34
N SER A 272 12.24 28.59 14.78
CA SER A 272 13.55 28.12 14.31
C SER A 272 13.39 27.60 12.87
N PRO A 273 14.28 28.01 11.94
CA PRO A 273 14.32 27.33 10.66
C PRO A 273 14.72 25.86 10.88
N PRO A 274 14.35 24.95 9.96
CA PRO A 274 14.77 23.55 10.07
C PRO A 274 16.30 23.47 10.11
N SER A 275 16.84 22.82 11.13
CA SER A 275 18.29 22.59 11.22
C SER A 275 18.72 21.49 10.22
N ALA A 276 19.97 21.52 9.80
CA ALA A 276 20.52 20.46 8.95
C ALA A 276 20.35 19.06 9.60
N ASP A 277 20.55 18.97 10.92
CA ASP A 277 20.39 17.75 11.68
C ASP A 277 18.91 17.29 11.75
N PHE A 278 17.96 18.22 11.79
CA PHE A 278 16.54 17.91 11.73
C PHE A 278 16.18 17.32 10.35
N LEU A 279 16.63 17.95 9.27
CA LEU A 279 16.36 17.51 7.91
C LEU A 279 17.01 16.14 7.61
N ALA A 280 18.23 15.92 8.10
CA ALA A 280 18.91 14.63 7.96
C ALA A 280 18.13 13.53 8.69
N TRP A 281 17.78 13.74 9.96
CA TRP A 281 16.96 12.82 10.73
C TRP A 281 15.60 12.55 10.08
N GLN A 282 14.92 13.59 9.62
CA GLN A 282 13.63 13.45 8.93
C GLN A 282 13.77 12.60 7.66
N SER A 283 14.81 12.85 6.86
CA SER A 283 15.09 12.07 5.65
C SER A 283 15.37 10.60 5.98
N GLU A 284 16.10 10.30 7.05
CA GLU A 284 16.38 8.92 7.49
C GLU A 284 15.10 8.20 7.94
N VAL A 285 14.22 8.87 8.69
CA VAL A 285 12.93 8.30 9.08
C VAL A 285 12.03 8.06 7.87
N ILE A 286 11.96 9.01 6.93
CA ILE A 286 11.18 8.86 5.69
C ILE A 286 11.73 7.72 4.82
N ALA A 287 13.05 7.61 4.77
CA ALA A 287 13.73 6.57 4.02
C ALA A 287 13.58 5.18 4.62
N TYR A 288 13.22 5.11 5.89
CA TYR A 288 12.95 3.85 6.55
C TYR A 288 11.72 3.20 5.93
N SER A 289 11.90 2.20 5.10
CA SER A 289 10.80 1.48 4.47
C SER A 289 10.77 0.04 4.94
N GLY A 290 9.56 -0.51 5.08
CA GLY A 290 9.31 -1.86 5.56
C GLY A 290 9.86 -2.97 4.67
N PHE A 291 10.18 -2.65 3.42
CA PHE A 291 10.70 -3.60 2.47
C PHE A 291 12.18 -3.36 2.18
N GLY A 292 12.94 -4.46 2.15
CA GLY A 292 14.30 -4.46 1.66
C GLY A 292 15.40 -4.18 2.69
N HIS A 293 15.06 -4.02 3.97
CA HIS A 293 16.07 -3.52 4.89
C HIS A 293 16.86 -4.57 5.65
N ARG A 294 16.27 -5.52 6.27
CA ARG A 294 16.99 -6.59 6.94
C ARG A 294 16.21 -7.88 6.88
N GLU A 295 16.84 -8.89 6.34
CA GLU A 295 16.37 -10.25 6.51
C GLU A 295 16.45 -10.62 8.00
N GLN A 296 15.28 -10.83 8.63
CA GLN A 296 15.19 -11.35 9.99
C GLN A 296 14.42 -12.67 9.93
N LEU A 297 15.14 -13.76 9.81
CA LEU A 297 14.58 -15.10 9.62
C LEU A 297 15.13 -16.03 10.66
N THR A 298 14.25 -16.85 11.23
CA THR A 298 14.58 -17.92 12.17
C THR A 298 14.16 -19.25 11.59
N GLY A 299 14.85 -20.33 11.94
CA GLY A 299 14.52 -21.69 11.46
C GLY A 299 14.81 -21.96 9.99
N VAL A 300 15.59 -21.12 9.30
CA VAL A 300 15.97 -21.33 7.89
C VAL A 300 16.88 -22.54 7.76
N VAL A 301 16.47 -23.49 6.89
CA VAL A 301 17.24 -24.69 6.55
C VAL A 301 18.02 -24.49 5.26
N SER A 302 17.42 -23.83 4.26
CA SER A 302 18.08 -23.56 2.98
C SER A 302 17.59 -22.26 2.36
N ARG A 303 18.49 -21.67 1.57
CA ARG A 303 18.22 -20.53 0.70
C ARG A 303 18.64 -20.89 -0.71
N ASN A 304 17.71 -20.84 -1.66
CA ASN A 304 17.96 -21.13 -3.07
C ASN A 304 17.54 -19.96 -3.93
N SER A 305 18.42 -19.49 -4.80
CA SER A 305 18.02 -18.58 -5.88
C SER A 305 17.56 -19.41 -7.07
N LEU A 306 16.43 -19.04 -7.67
CA LEU A 306 16.01 -19.66 -8.94
C LEU A 306 17.00 -19.20 -10.03
N ASN A 307 17.87 -20.10 -10.47
CA ASN A 307 18.90 -19.83 -11.45
C ASN A 307 18.81 -20.80 -12.64
N PRO A 308 18.71 -20.31 -13.89
CA PRO A 308 18.42 -18.92 -14.25
C PRO A 308 17.02 -18.52 -13.80
N PRO A 309 16.81 -17.26 -13.39
CA PRO A 309 15.52 -16.78 -12.91
C PRO A 309 14.48 -16.81 -14.04
N LEU A 310 13.21 -16.95 -13.67
CA LEU A 310 12.12 -16.66 -14.61
C LEU A 310 12.07 -15.15 -14.81
N ARG A 311 12.23 -14.71 -16.05
CA ARG A 311 12.24 -13.29 -16.38
C ARG A 311 10.84 -12.70 -16.36
N THR A 312 10.74 -11.49 -15.83
CA THR A 312 9.52 -10.71 -15.84
C THR A 312 9.45 -9.79 -17.04
N ASP A 313 8.25 -9.37 -17.37
CA ASP A 313 8.02 -8.39 -18.41
C ASP A 313 8.35 -6.99 -17.85
N ILE A 314 9.14 -6.25 -18.60
CA ILE A 314 9.37 -4.83 -18.32
C ILE A 314 8.12 -4.06 -18.70
N HIS A 315 7.61 -3.22 -17.81
CA HIS A 315 6.42 -2.43 -18.06
C HIS A 315 6.70 -0.94 -18.34
N ASN A 316 7.91 -0.46 -18.07
CA ASN A 316 8.35 0.88 -18.41
C ASN A 316 9.77 0.83 -18.98
N LEU A 317 9.97 1.48 -20.12
CA LEU A 317 11.27 1.69 -20.77
C LEU A 317 11.34 3.14 -21.16
N LYS A 318 12.44 3.85 -20.85
CA LYS A 318 12.67 5.24 -21.22
C LYS A 318 14.13 5.50 -21.53
N PHE A 319 14.36 6.32 -22.56
CA PHE A 319 15.62 7.02 -22.73
C PHE A 319 15.70 8.25 -21.83
N SER A 320 16.90 8.65 -21.46
CA SER A 320 17.12 9.96 -20.86
C SER A 320 16.93 11.07 -21.91
N PRO A 321 16.54 12.29 -21.51
CA PRO A 321 16.36 13.42 -22.44
C PRO A 321 17.58 13.72 -23.31
N ASN A 322 18.80 13.44 -22.82
CA ASN A 322 20.04 13.60 -23.58
C ASN A 322 20.45 12.35 -24.40
N GLY A 323 19.72 11.25 -24.31
CA GLY A 323 19.98 9.98 -25.02
C GLY A 323 21.18 9.18 -24.52
N LYS A 324 21.92 9.63 -23.49
CA LYS A 324 23.09 8.92 -22.96
C LYS A 324 22.76 7.72 -22.09
N TYR A 325 21.61 7.76 -21.45
CA TYR A 325 21.16 6.75 -20.52
C TYR A 325 19.80 6.18 -20.93
N SER A 326 19.47 5.03 -20.39
CA SER A 326 18.12 4.46 -20.45
C SER A 326 17.78 3.77 -19.15
N LEU A 327 16.49 3.59 -18.91
CA LEU A 327 15.97 2.83 -17.78
C LEU A 327 15.00 1.74 -18.24
N ALA A 328 14.93 0.68 -17.45
CA ALA A 328 13.92 -0.36 -17.55
C ALA A 328 13.35 -0.59 -16.16
N GLN A 329 12.03 -0.63 -16.04
CA GLN A 329 11.35 -0.88 -14.79
C GLN A 329 10.58 -2.20 -14.85
N ASP A 330 10.77 -3.04 -13.85
CA ASP A 330 9.94 -4.20 -13.54
C ASP A 330 9.20 -3.99 -12.20
N ASP A 331 8.44 -4.98 -11.74
CA ASP A 331 7.67 -4.89 -10.49
C ASP A 331 8.52 -4.82 -9.22
N ALA A 332 9.83 -5.05 -9.30
CA ALA A 332 10.71 -5.01 -8.13
C ALA A 332 11.63 -3.79 -8.10
N GLY A 333 11.81 -3.11 -9.22
CA GLY A 333 12.68 -1.94 -9.24
C GLY A 333 13.03 -1.43 -10.63
N VAL A 334 14.08 -0.65 -10.68
CA VAL A 334 14.54 0.07 -11.87
C VAL A 334 15.97 -0.30 -12.19
N PHE A 335 16.22 -0.66 -13.42
CA PHE A 335 17.56 -0.87 -13.97
C PHE A 335 17.97 0.37 -14.76
N VAL A 336 19.13 0.89 -14.52
CA VAL A 336 19.68 2.10 -15.19
C VAL A 336 20.89 1.70 -16.02
N PHE A 337 20.91 2.13 -17.28
CA PHE A 337 21.92 1.76 -18.26
C PHE A 337 22.64 2.99 -18.81
N SER A 338 23.92 2.82 -19.13
CA SER A 338 24.59 3.66 -20.14
C SER A 338 24.25 3.14 -21.53
N ASN A 339 24.03 4.03 -22.51
CA ASN A 339 23.71 3.64 -23.89
C ASN A 339 24.95 3.45 -24.77
N ASP A 340 26.10 4.04 -24.38
CA ASP A 340 27.35 3.88 -25.08
C ASP A 340 28.56 3.85 -24.12
N PRO A 341 29.13 2.66 -23.85
CA PRO A 341 28.63 1.33 -24.24
C PRO A 341 27.30 0.98 -23.53
N PHE A 342 26.48 0.12 -24.15
CA PHE A 342 25.22 -0.31 -23.53
C PHE A 342 25.50 -1.30 -22.41
N THR A 343 25.53 -0.78 -21.18
CA THR A 343 25.85 -1.54 -19.94
C THR A 343 24.97 -1.13 -18.78
N LEU A 344 24.68 -2.10 -17.90
CA LEU A 344 23.98 -1.83 -16.66
C LEU A 344 24.92 -1.02 -15.73
N LEU A 345 24.46 0.15 -15.28
CA LEU A 345 25.17 0.98 -14.32
C LEU A 345 24.83 0.55 -12.88
N PHE A 346 23.55 0.57 -12.53
CA PHE A 346 23.06 0.19 -11.22
C PHE A 346 21.58 -0.19 -11.25
N ARG A 347 21.09 -0.71 -10.14
CA ARG A 347 19.69 -1.04 -9.92
C ARG A 347 19.18 -0.31 -8.69
N ILE A 348 17.95 0.19 -8.77
CA ILE A 348 17.21 0.77 -7.67
C ILE A 348 16.13 -0.25 -7.26
N ASP A 349 16.19 -0.72 -6.01
CA ASP A 349 15.16 -1.57 -5.44
C ASP A 349 13.98 -0.70 -5.00
N ALA A 350 12.95 -0.60 -5.83
CA ALA A 350 11.81 0.28 -5.65
C ALA A 350 10.51 -0.40 -6.13
N ALA A 351 10.15 -1.49 -5.45
CA ALA A 351 8.97 -2.29 -5.80
C ALA A 351 7.65 -1.47 -5.75
N GLU A 352 7.62 -0.39 -4.97
CA GLU A 352 6.43 0.45 -4.81
C GLU A 352 6.39 1.66 -5.74
N ALA A 353 7.43 1.88 -6.56
CA ALA A 353 7.48 3.00 -7.48
C ALA A 353 6.46 2.80 -8.62
N HIS A 354 5.46 3.67 -8.71
CA HIS A 354 4.47 3.64 -9.78
C HIS A 354 4.78 4.63 -10.91
N GLN A 355 5.60 5.65 -10.65
CA GLN A 355 6.14 6.55 -11.68
C GLN A 355 7.65 6.61 -11.55
N VAL A 356 8.33 6.41 -12.67
CA VAL A 356 9.79 6.44 -12.77
C VAL A 356 10.17 7.22 -14.03
N GLN A 357 11.01 8.20 -13.89
CA GLN A 357 11.42 9.08 -14.99
C GLN A 357 12.81 9.65 -14.78
N PHE A 358 13.41 10.15 -15.85
CA PHE A 358 14.63 10.96 -15.78
C PHE A 358 14.29 12.41 -15.46
N SER A 359 15.20 13.08 -14.73
CA SER A 359 15.16 14.54 -14.61
C SER A 359 15.43 15.20 -15.98
N PRO A 360 14.93 16.44 -16.23
CA PRO A 360 15.09 17.12 -17.52
C PRO A 360 16.55 17.31 -17.94
N ASP A 361 17.46 17.46 -16.97
CA ASP A 361 18.91 17.59 -17.19
C ASP A 361 19.60 16.22 -17.38
N SER A 362 18.87 15.11 -17.22
CA SER A 362 19.40 13.74 -17.31
C SER A 362 20.46 13.39 -16.26
N GLN A 363 20.48 14.08 -15.11
CA GLN A 363 21.43 13.78 -14.04
C GLN A 363 20.86 12.83 -12.99
N ASN A 364 19.54 12.80 -12.84
CA ASN A 364 18.86 12.02 -11.82
C ASN A 364 17.77 11.14 -12.40
N ILE A 365 17.46 10.06 -11.66
CA ILE A 365 16.22 9.31 -11.77
C ILE A 365 15.29 9.80 -10.65
N VAL A 366 14.06 10.13 -10.99
CA VAL A 366 13.04 10.58 -10.06
C VAL A 366 11.96 9.51 -9.96
N LEU A 367 11.68 9.07 -8.72
CA LEU A 367 10.69 8.03 -8.41
C LEU A 367 9.54 8.63 -7.61
N LEU A 368 8.33 8.16 -7.87
CA LEU A 368 7.16 8.42 -7.04
C LEU A 368 6.56 7.07 -6.63
N THR A 369 6.41 6.85 -5.32
CA THR A 369 5.78 5.65 -4.78
C THR A 369 4.28 5.86 -4.53
N ARG A 370 3.54 4.79 -4.25
CA ARG A 370 2.09 4.85 -4.01
C ARG A 370 1.72 5.61 -2.73
N ASP A 371 2.57 5.58 -1.73
CA ASP A 371 2.44 6.35 -0.47
C ASP A 371 2.89 7.81 -0.60
N LEU A 372 3.17 8.25 -1.83
CA LEU A 372 3.60 9.60 -2.20
C LEU A 372 4.99 9.98 -1.68
N ARG A 373 5.88 9.01 -1.55
CA ARG A 373 7.29 9.22 -1.34
C ARG A 373 7.96 9.51 -2.68
N ILE A 374 8.75 10.57 -2.73
CA ILE A 374 9.50 11.03 -3.90
C ILE A 374 10.97 10.83 -3.59
N GLU A 375 11.66 10.07 -4.43
CA GLU A 375 13.08 9.81 -4.30
C GLU A 375 13.83 10.32 -5.55
N GLU A 376 14.97 10.94 -5.34
CA GLU A 376 15.91 11.26 -6.39
C GLU A 376 17.17 10.42 -6.25
N TRP A 377 17.63 9.88 -7.36
CA TRP A 377 18.81 9.03 -7.44
C TRP A 377 19.78 9.62 -8.46
N GLY A 378 20.97 9.99 -8.03
CA GLY A 378 22.02 10.50 -8.90
C GLY A 378 22.57 9.40 -9.81
N ILE A 379 22.66 9.67 -11.12
CA ILE A 379 23.16 8.67 -12.08
C ILE A 379 24.66 8.47 -11.90
N ASP A 380 25.41 9.56 -11.73
CA ASP A 380 26.86 9.50 -11.55
C ASP A 380 27.26 8.95 -10.16
N SER A 381 26.54 9.34 -9.10
CA SER A 381 26.80 8.85 -7.75
C SER A 381 26.29 7.43 -7.52
N GLN A 382 25.27 7.01 -8.30
CA GLN A 382 24.53 5.75 -8.10
C GLN A 382 23.88 5.61 -6.71
N GLU A 383 23.65 6.75 -6.03
CA GLU A 383 23.11 6.83 -4.68
C GLU A 383 21.87 7.70 -4.67
N ARG A 384 21.01 7.48 -3.66
CA ARG A 384 19.85 8.34 -3.41
C ARG A 384 20.34 9.69 -2.89
N THR A 385 20.03 10.75 -3.61
CA THR A 385 20.44 12.13 -3.31
C THR A 385 19.42 12.88 -2.46
N SER A 386 18.14 12.57 -2.62
CA SER A 386 17.09 13.17 -1.80
C SER A 386 15.88 12.22 -1.64
N VAL A 387 15.11 12.43 -0.58
CA VAL A 387 13.84 11.78 -0.34
C VAL A 387 12.87 12.75 0.33
N HIS A 388 11.66 12.82 -0.20
CA HIS A 388 10.54 13.58 0.36
C HIS A 388 9.30 12.69 0.44
N GLU A 389 8.43 12.94 1.39
CA GLU A 389 7.12 12.29 1.47
C GLU A 389 6.04 13.35 1.57
N MET A 390 5.10 13.31 0.61
CA MET A 390 3.94 14.20 0.64
C MET A 390 2.96 13.74 1.71
N ALA A 391 2.83 14.52 2.76
CA ALA A 391 1.97 14.22 3.90
C ALA A 391 0.50 14.57 3.64
N LEU A 392 -0.09 13.98 2.60
CA LEU A 392 -1.51 14.13 2.27
C LEU A 392 -2.31 13.05 2.97
N GLN A 393 -3.25 13.42 3.83
CA GLN A 393 -4.07 12.45 4.59
C GLN A 393 -4.96 11.59 3.71
N ASP A 394 -5.56 12.17 2.66
CA ASP A 394 -6.44 11.44 1.74
C ASP A 394 -5.71 10.63 0.68
N GLY A 395 -4.40 10.76 0.61
CA GLY A 395 -3.63 10.21 -0.50
C GLY A 395 -4.11 10.72 -1.85
N CYS A 396 -3.67 10.07 -2.91
CA CYS A 396 -4.10 10.33 -4.26
C CYS A 396 -4.66 9.06 -4.88
N THR A 397 -5.83 9.12 -5.49
CA THR A 397 -6.33 8.03 -6.33
C THR A 397 -5.52 7.92 -7.62
N GLN A 398 -5.10 9.08 -8.12
CA GLN A 398 -4.13 9.19 -9.21
C GLN A 398 -3.20 10.37 -8.95
N SER A 399 -1.95 10.22 -9.35
CA SER A 399 -0.93 11.23 -9.19
C SER A 399 -0.02 11.30 -10.42
N SER A 400 0.55 12.47 -10.66
CA SER A 400 1.57 12.71 -11.68
C SER A 400 2.62 13.68 -11.12
N LEU A 401 3.87 13.29 -11.18
CA LEU A 401 5.00 14.08 -10.72
C LEU A 401 5.65 14.78 -11.90
N SER A 402 6.05 16.04 -11.75
CA SER A 402 6.91 16.74 -12.72
C SER A 402 8.24 16.00 -12.88
N HIS A 403 8.87 16.16 -14.05
CA HIS A 403 10.14 15.47 -14.35
C HIS A 403 11.28 15.91 -13.44
N ASP A 404 11.22 17.16 -12.94
CA ASP A 404 12.19 17.70 -11.98
C ASP A 404 11.84 17.37 -10.51
N GLY A 405 10.77 16.61 -10.24
CA GLY A 405 10.35 16.18 -8.92
C GLY A 405 9.75 17.28 -8.02
N LYS A 406 9.57 18.52 -8.52
CA LYS A 406 9.17 19.65 -7.67
C LYS A 406 7.67 19.86 -7.53
N LEU A 407 6.88 19.34 -8.46
CA LEU A 407 5.43 19.50 -8.47
C LEU A 407 4.73 18.14 -8.50
N LEU A 408 3.71 18.00 -7.67
CA LEU A 408 2.84 16.82 -7.65
C LEU A 408 1.41 17.22 -8.02
N ALA A 409 0.90 16.62 -9.08
CA ALA A 409 -0.52 16.66 -9.40
C ALA A 409 -1.22 15.47 -8.73
N CYS A 410 -2.34 15.71 -8.10
CA CYS A 410 -3.07 14.72 -7.32
C CYS A 410 -4.58 14.84 -7.54
N VAL A 411 -5.25 13.72 -7.70
CA VAL A 411 -6.71 13.61 -7.64
C VAL A 411 -7.07 12.82 -6.40
N SER A 412 -7.84 13.42 -5.50
CA SER A 412 -8.27 12.80 -4.24
C SER A 412 -9.40 11.78 -4.46
N HIS A 413 -9.75 11.03 -3.41
CA HIS A 413 -10.92 10.14 -3.40
C HIS A 413 -12.25 10.87 -3.58
N THR A 414 -12.31 12.17 -3.25
CA THR A 414 -13.46 13.02 -3.50
C THR A 414 -13.44 13.62 -4.91
N LEU A 415 -12.45 13.22 -5.73
CA LEU A 415 -12.17 13.71 -7.08
C LEU A 415 -11.85 15.21 -7.14
N ASP A 416 -11.32 15.75 -6.05
CA ASP A 416 -10.74 17.08 -6.07
C ASP A 416 -9.35 17.00 -6.70
N PHE A 417 -9.10 17.87 -7.66
CA PHE A 417 -7.82 18.00 -8.32
C PHE A 417 -6.97 19.07 -7.64
N SER A 418 -5.74 18.75 -7.33
CA SER A 418 -4.80 19.69 -6.72
C SER A 418 -3.40 19.58 -7.33
N LEU A 419 -2.71 20.72 -7.42
CA LEU A 419 -1.29 20.82 -7.72
C LEU A 419 -0.54 21.28 -6.47
N PHE A 420 0.43 20.50 -6.06
CA PHE A 420 1.24 20.73 -4.87
C PHE A 420 2.67 21.11 -5.26
N ASP A 421 3.23 22.03 -4.52
CA ASP A 421 4.67 22.24 -4.45
C ASP A 421 5.25 21.21 -3.49
N VAL A 422 6.16 20.36 -3.96
CA VAL A 422 6.70 19.23 -3.20
C VAL A 422 7.51 19.69 -2.00
N ALA A 423 8.32 20.74 -2.15
CA ALA A 423 9.20 21.24 -1.09
C ALA A 423 8.42 21.83 0.10
N THR A 424 7.28 22.47 -0.18
CA THR A 424 6.46 23.11 0.86
C THR A 424 5.28 22.25 1.31
N GLY A 425 4.88 21.26 0.50
CA GLY A 425 3.68 20.46 0.71
C GLY A 425 2.37 21.24 0.50
N ASN A 426 2.44 22.49 0.02
CA ASN A 426 1.27 23.36 -0.13
C ASN A 426 0.65 23.20 -1.52
N ALA A 427 -0.69 23.10 -1.55
CA ALA A 427 -1.42 23.23 -2.81
C ALA A 427 -1.46 24.69 -3.26
N PHE A 428 -1.02 24.96 -4.46
CA PHE A 428 -1.18 26.29 -5.07
C PHE A 428 -2.38 26.36 -6.03
N LEU A 429 -2.96 25.22 -6.36
CA LEU A 429 -4.19 25.09 -7.13
C LEU A 429 -5.03 23.95 -6.59
N THR A 430 -6.30 24.22 -6.32
CA THR A 430 -7.29 23.18 -6.04
C THR A 430 -8.57 23.46 -6.82
N LYS A 431 -9.07 22.45 -7.52
CA LYS A 431 -10.30 22.53 -8.31
C LYS A 431 -11.14 21.29 -8.04
N LYS A 432 -12.44 21.48 -7.88
CA LYS A 432 -13.35 20.35 -7.84
C LYS A 432 -13.52 19.79 -9.25
N ALA A 433 -13.25 18.50 -9.42
CA ALA A 433 -13.40 17.80 -10.69
C ALA A 433 -14.86 17.55 -11.06
N TYR A 434 -15.80 17.88 -10.19
CA TYR A 434 -17.22 17.71 -10.38
C TYR A 434 -17.98 19.01 -10.55
N PHE A 435 -19.02 18.87 -11.32
CA PHE A 435 -20.15 19.80 -11.32
C PHE A 435 -20.86 19.70 -9.95
N GLU A 436 -20.82 20.75 -9.13
CA GLU A 436 -21.76 20.83 -8.02
C GLU A 436 -23.16 20.90 -8.63
N PRO A 437 -24.04 19.91 -8.35
CA PRO A 437 -25.38 19.99 -8.88
C PRO A 437 -26.01 21.31 -8.43
N LYS A 438 -26.52 22.10 -9.38
CA LYS A 438 -27.13 23.39 -9.13
C LYS A 438 -28.37 23.33 -8.23
N THR A 439 -28.82 22.16 -7.85
CA THR A 439 -29.92 21.88 -6.96
C THR A 439 -29.40 21.42 -5.59
N PRO A 440 -29.37 22.28 -4.57
CA PRO A 440 -29.14 21.84 -3.20
C PRO A 440 -30.35 21.01 -2.74
N GLY A 441 -30.07 19.83 -2.14
CA GLY A 441 -31.10 18.97 -1.57
C GLY A 441 -30.84 17.48 -1.78
N PRO A 442 -31.68 16.59 -1.25
CA PRO A 442 -31.48 15.13 -1.27
C PRO A 442 -31.29 14.53 -2.68
N LEU A 443 -31.85 15.18 -3.71
CA LEU A 443 -31.69 14.76 -5.11
C LEU A 443 -30.29 15.08 -5.65
N GLY A 444 -29.73 16.23 -5.27
CA GLY A 444 -28.35 16.61 -5.60
C GLY A 444 -27.33 15.71 -4.92
N ASP A 445 -27.57 15.38 -3.67
CA ASP A 445 -26.72 14.43 -2.91
C ASP A 445 -26.81 13.01 -3.48
N LEU A 446 -27.98 12.58 -3.92
CA LEU A 446 -28.16 11.29 -4.60
C LEU A 446 -27.43 11.25 -5.96
N ILE A 447 -27.52 12.32 -6.75
CA ILE A 447 -26.80 12.43 -8.03
C ILE A 447 -25.30 12.43 -7.79
N ARG A 448 -24.82 13.15 -6.77
CA ARG A 448 -23.42 13.17 -6.35
C ARG A 448 -22.95 11.78 -5.93
N TYR A 449 -23.75 11.08 -5.12
CA TYR A 449 -23.46 9.72 -4.65
C TYR A 449 -23.43 8.70 -5.80
N LEU A 450 -24.41 8.76 -6.72
CA LEU A 450 -24.44 7.89 -7.91
C LEU A 450 -23.29 8.17 -8.87
N THR A 451 -22.89 9.44 -9.02
CA THR A 451 -21.74 9.82 -9.85
C THR A 451 -20.42 9.33 -9.24
N LEU A 452 -20.28 9.37 -7.90
CA LEU A 452 -19.15 8.81 -7.17
C LEU A 452 -19.06 7.28 -7.34
N ILE A 453 -20.17 6.57 -7.20
CA ILE A 453 -20.22 5.10 -7.40
C ILE A 453 -19.89 4.74 -8.86
N LEU A 454 -20.37 5.49 -9.82
CA LEU A 454 -20.07 5.27 -11.23
C LEU A 454 -18.60 5.60 -11.55
N ALA A 455 -18.01 6.59 -10.89
CA ALA A 455 -16.59 6.90 -11.01
C ALA A 455 -15.70 5.84 -10.34
N GLU A 456 -16.11 5.29 -9.20
CA GLU A 456 -15.43 4.17 -8.54
C GLU A 456 -15.58 2.85 -9.30
N SER A 457 -16.71 2.63 -9.98
CA SER A 457 -17.00 1.39 -10.71
C SER A 457 -16.49 1.38 -12.15
N SER A 458 -16.30 2.54 -12.77
CA SER A 458 -15.64 2.66 -14.06
C SER A 458 -14.13 2.79 -13.80
N ASP A 459 -13.35 1.79 -14.30
CA ASP A 459 -11.89 1.88 -14.38
C ASP A 459 -11.42 3.34 -14.44
N ALA A 460 -10.48 3.73 -13.60
CA ALA A 460 -9.92 5.08 -13.43
C ALA A 460 -9.37 5.78 -14.72
N ARG A 461 -9.83 5.36 -15.86
CA ARG A 461 -9.49 5.86 -17.21
C ARG A 461 -10.00 7.27 -17.52
N TRP A 462 -10.71 7.89 -16.57
CA TRP A 462 -11.32 9.21 -16.75
C TRP A 462 -10.42 10.35 -16.33
N VAL A 463 -9.29 10.07 -15.68
CA VAL A 463 -8.32 11.07 -15.30
C VAL A 463 -7.06 10.85 -16.10
N GLN A 464 -6.64 11.87 -16.83
CA GLN A 464 -5.31 11.94 -17.43
C GLN A 464 -4.61 13.20 -16.96
N MET A 465 -3.36 13.06 -16.63
CA MET A 465 -2.50 14.14 -16.17
C MET A 465 -1.12 13.98 -16.77
N GLY A 466 -0.48 15.08 -17.14
CA GLY A 466 0.87 15.06 -17.65
C GLY A 466 1.50 16.43 -17.66
N PHE A 467 2.81 16.47 -17.36
CA PHE A 467 3.66 17.61 -17.56
C PHE A 467 4.29 17.57 -18.95
N SER A 468 4.57 18.72 -19.53
CA SER A 468 5.44 18.80 -20.73
C SER A 468 6.84 18.28 -20.37
N PRO A 469 7.64 17.79 -21.34
CA PRO A 469 8.96 17.22 -21.06
C PRO A 469 9.96 18.18 -20.40
N ASP A 470 9.72 19.49 -20.50
CA ASP A 470 10.49 20.56 -19.87
C ASP A 470 9.83 21.10 -18.58
N ASP A 471 8.74 20.47 -18.12
CA ASP A 471 7.94 20.89 -16.97
C ASP A 471 7.36 22.31 -17.04
N HIS A 472 7.36 22.94 -18.22
CA HIS A 472 6.82 24.29 -18.40
C HIS A 472 5.29 24.30 -18.37
N TYR A 473 4.66 23.26 -18.89
CA TYR A 473 3.21 23.15 -18.97
C TYR A 473 2.70 21.91 -18.25
N PHE A 474 1.51 22.03 -17.73
CA PHE A 474 0.74 20.93 -17.19
C PHE A 474 -0.64 20.88 -17.80
N LEU A 475 -1.10 19.68 -18.15
CA LEU A 475 -2.41 19.43 -18.72
C LEU A 475 -3.10 18.29 -17.97
N ALA A 476 -4.36 18.48 -17.63
CA ALA A 476 -5.14 17.44 -16.98
C ALA A 476 -6.59 17.43 -17.45
N THR A 477 -7.17 16.23 -17.45
CA THR A 477 -8.60 16.00 -17.61
C THR A 477 -9.11 15.09 -16.52
N ALA A 478 -10.21 15.44 -15.90
CA ALA A 478 -10.85 14.64 -14.86
C ALA A 478 -12.36 14.88 -14.92
N ALA A 479 -13.12 13.86 -15.25
CA ALA A 479 -14.57 13.92 -15.41
C ALA A 479 -15.00 15.06 -16.36
N GLU A 480 -15.52 16.17 -15.84
CA GLU A 480 -15.94 17.35 -16.62
C GLU A 480 -14.88 18.48 -16.62
N LEU A 481 -13.76 18.29 -15.96
CA LEU A 481 -12.68 19.28 -15.87
C LEU A 481 -11.63 19.03 -16.95
N ALA A 482 -11.33 20.05 -17.76
CA ALA A 482 -10.09 20.12 -18.51
C ALA A 482 -9.32 21.38 -18.08
N ILE A 483 -8.08 21.23 -17.75
CA ILE A 483 -7.25 22.33 -17.24
C ILE A 483 -5.85 22.30 -17.86
N GLY A 484 -5.41 23.46 -18.35
CA GLY A 484 -4.04 23.71 -18.75
C GLY A 484 -3.43 24.74 -17.81
N ILE A 485 -2.20 24.52 -17.38
CA ILE A 485 -1.47 25.39 -16.47
C ILE A 485 -0.11 25.71 -17.07
N ASP A 486 0.23 26.99 -17.09
CA ASP A 486 1.62 27.44 -17.20
C ASP A 486 2.25 27.30 -15.81
N VAL A 487 3.16 26.37 -15.66
CA VAL A 487 3.75 25.99 -14.36
C VAL A 487 4.60 27.14 -13.80
N THR A 488 5.29 27.89 -14.66
CA THR A 488 6.18 28.98 -14.24
C THR A 488 5.41 30.16 -13.68
N THR A 489 4.34 30.54 -14.36
CA THR A 489 3.50 31.68 -13.95
C THR A 489 2.38 31.26 -13.01
N ARG A 490 2.12 29.95 -12.87
CA ARG A 490 0.99 29.34 -12.15
C ARG A 490 -0.38 29.77 -12.70
N ALA A 491 -0.40 30.30 -13.93
CA ALA A 491 -1.60 30.79 -14.57
C ALA A 491 -2.34 29.66 -15.31
N GLN A 492 -3.67 29.72 -15.26
CA GLN A 492 -4.51 28.82 -16.05
C GLN A 492 -4.48 29.23 -17.52
N ILE A 493 -4.24 28.28 -18.40
CA ILE A 493 -4.23 28.45 -19.85
C ILE A 493 -5.63 28.17 -20.38
N PRO A 494 -6.24 29.08 -21.16
CA PRO A 494 -7.51 28.80 -21.81
C PRO A 494 -7.35 27.68 -22.85
N LEU A 495 -8.18 26.64 -22.76
CA LEU A 495 -8.21 25.55 -23.72
C LEU A 495 -9.22 25.85 -24.83
N HIS A 496 -8.74 26.11 -26.05
CA HIS A 496 -9.55 26.45 -27.20
C HIS A 496 -9.45 25.40 -28.32
N GLY A 497 -10.44 25.34 -29.20
CA GLY A 497 -10.46 24.48 -30.39
C GLY A 497 -10.35 23.00 -30.01
N ALA A 498 -9.44 22.27 -30.65
CA ALA A 498 -9.22 20.86 -30.39
C ALA A 498 -8.75 20.56 -28.96
N LEU A 499 -8.13 21.53 -28.28
CA LEU A 499 -7.79 21.40 -26.86
C LEU A 499 -9.03 21.47 -25.96
N GLY A 500 -10.12 22.15 -26.37
CA GLY A 500 -11.38 22.16 -25.64
C GLY A 500 -12.10 20.80 -25.65
N ASP A 501 -11.79 19.95 -26.62
CA ASP A 501 -12.35 18.60 -26.72
C ASP A 501 -11.58 17.53 -25.92
N ILE A 502 -10.49 17.90 -25.22
CA ILE A 502 -9.65 16.97 -24.41
C ILE A 502 -10.48 16.21 -23.38
N LEU A 503 -11.52 16.79 -22.80
CA LEU A 503 -12.42 16.13 -21.85
C LEU A 503 -12.94 14.76 -22.33
N LYS A 504 -13.00 14.55 -23.63
CA LYS A 504 -13.53 13.34 -24.26
C LYS A 504 -12.43 12.44 -24.84
N ASN A 505 -11.19 12.87 -24.77
CA ASN A 505 -10.08 12.30 -25.53
C ASN A 505 -8.86 12.03 -24.64
N ASN A 506 -7.99 11.16 -25.11
CA ASN A 506 -6.66 10.96 -24.50
C ASN A 506 -5.67 11.96 -25.09
N PHE A 507 -4.65 12.32 -24.32
CA PHE A 507 -3.58 13.18 -24.80
C PHE A 507 -2.21 12.69 -24.34
N ALA A 508 -1.14 13.14 -25.04
CA ALA A 508 0.23 13.00 -24.58
C ALA A 508 1.07 14.18 -25.12
N PHE A 509 2.01 14.69 -24.30
CA PHE A 509 2.97 15.69 -24.76
C PHE A 509 4.03 15.01 -25.64
N LEU A 510 4.17 15.43 -26.90
CA LEU A 510 5.19 14.97 -27.82
C LEU A 510 6.44 15.85 -27.78
N GLY A 511 6.39 16.94 -27.05
CA GLY A 511 7.45 17.93 -26.90
C GLY A 511 6.99 19.08 -26.03
N PRO A 512 7.82 20.10 -25.80
CA PRO A 512 7.50 21.23 -24.94
C PRO A 512 6.22 21.97 -25.36
N ASP A 513 5.98 22.06 -26.65
CA ASP A 513 4.93 22.85 -27.28
C ASP A 513 4.00 22.01 -28.21
N ARG A 514 4.07 20.67 -28.11
CA ARG A 514 3.31 19.78 -28.99
C ARG A 514 2.55 18.73 -28.17
N VAL A 515 1.26 18.61 -28.43
CA VAL A 515 0.40 17.62 -27.79
C VAL A 515 -0.30 16.78 -28.87
N ILE A 516 -0.31 15.46 -28.71
CA ILE A 516 -1.17 14.59 -29.50
C ILE A 516 -2.46 14.35 -28.72
N VAL A 517 -3.59 14.54 -29.40
CA VAL A 517 -4.93 14.28 -28.85
C VAL A 517 -5.57 13.17 -29.66
N GLN A 518 -5.95 12.08 -28.99
CA GLN A 518 -6.64 10.95 -29.57
C GLN A 518 -8.14 11.16 -29.50
N ASN A 519 -8.81 11.30 -30.63
CA ASN A 519 -10.26 11.37 -30.66
C ASN A 519 -10.89 9.97 -30.57
N ARG A 520 -11.50 9.65 -29.42
CA ARG A 520 -12.14 8.35 -29.17
C ARG A 520 -13.41 8.12 -29.99
N SER A 521 -14.11 9.18 -30.35
CA SER A 521 -15.36 9.09 -31.10
C SER A 521 -15.12 9.00 -32.60
N ASP A 522 -14.09 9.66 -33.10
CA ASP A 522 -13.70 9.66 -34.52
C ASP A 522 -12.18 9.55 -34.65
N PRO A 523 -11.65 8.33 -34.82
CA PRO A 523 -10.21 8.10 -34.93
C PRO A 523 -9.51 8.95 -36.00
N LYS A 524 -10.18 9.29 -37.09
CA LYS A 524 -9.61 10.09 -38.19
C LYS A 524 -9.37 11.55 -37.79
N ASN A 525 -9.99 11.99 -36.71
CA ASN A 525 -9.84 13.32 -36.14
C ASN A 525 -8.86 13.41 -35.00
N SER A 526 -8.10 12.34 -34.71
CA SER A 526 -6.95 12.44 -33.83
C SER A 526 -5.91 13.36 -34.46
N ALA A 527 -5.23 14.19 -33.67
CA ALA A 527 -4.36 15.24 -34.19
C ALA A 527 -3.20 15.57 -33.27
N VAL A 528 -2.09 15.98 -33.88
CA VAL A 528 -1.02 16.71 -33.22
C VAL A 528 -1.36 18.19 -33.24
N ILE A 529 -1.26 18.81 -32.08
CA ILE A 529 -1.68 20.19 -31.81
C ILE A 529 -0.51 20.96 -31.25
N GLU A 530 -0.32 22.19 -31.69
CA GLU A 530 0.58 23.16 -31.07
C GLU A 530 -0.04 23.63 -29.72
N PHE A 531 0.71 23.54 -28.67
CA PHE A 531 0.27 23.98 -27.34
C PHE A 531 1.06 25.25 -26.94
N PRO A 532 0.44 26.28 -26.34
CA PRO A 532 -0.96 26.32 -25.91
C PRO A 532 -1.95 26.88 -26.94
N SER A 533 -1.51 27.19 -28.19
CA SER A 533 -2.34 27.87 -29.21
C SER A 533 -3.56 27.06 -29.65
N GLY A 534 -3.52 25.74 -29.53
CA GLY A 534 -4.59 24.84 -29.99
C GLY A 534 -4.65 24.65 -31.50
N LYS A 535 -3.63 25.13 -32.24
CA LYS A 535 -3.52 24.99 -33.69
C LYS A 535 -3.24 23.55 -34.08
N VAL A 536 -4.07 22.94 -34.92
CA VAL A 536 -3.86 21.61 -35.47
C VAL A 536 -2.67 21.66 -36.41
N LEU A 537 -1.61 20.90 -36.11
CA LEU A 537 -0.41 20.76 -36.95
C LEU A 537 -0.60 19.62 -37.96
N GLU A 538 -1.11 18.49 -37.51
CA GLU A 538 -1.26 17.29 -38.31
C GLU A 538 -2.41 16.43 -37.80
N ARG A 539 -3.09 15.68 -38.72
CA ARG A 539 -4.10 14.68 -38.37
C ARG A 539 -3.53 13.30 -38.53
N VAL A 540 -3.69 12.47 -37.50
CA VAL A 540 -3.15 11.11 -37.43
C VAL A 540 -4.25 10.13 -37.02
N PRO A 541 -4.60 9.14 -37.85
CA PRO A 541 -5.64 8.17 -37.49
C PRO A 541 -5.08 7.20 -36.45
N ILE A 542 -5.62 7.27 -35.22
CA ILE A 542 -5.23 6.39 -34.10
C ILE A 542 -6.44 5.58 -33.67
N ASN A 543 -6.29 4.27 -33.51
CA ASN A 543 -7.37 3.42 -33.02
C ASN A 543 -7.82 3.91 -31.62
N PRO A 544 -9.10 4.21 -31.39
CA PRO A 544 -9.59 4.80 -30.15
C PRO A 544 -9.46 3.89 -28.93
N ARG A 545 -9.17 2.61 -29.14
CA ARG A 545 -8.94 1.64 -28.05
C ARG A 545 -7.47 1.54 -27.62
N GLN A 546 -6.53 2.10 -28.41
CA GLN A 546 -5.11 2.07 -28.08
C GLN A 546 -4.76 3.17 -27.10
N GLU A 547 -3.98 2.84 -26.10
CA GLU A 547 -3.35 3.84 -25.23
C GLU A 547 -2.13 4.41 -25.95
N MET A 548 -1.91 5.72 -25.75
CA MET A 548 -0.80 6.45 -26.35
C MET A 548 0.22 6.83 -25.30
N GLU A 549 1.48 6.76 -25.68
CA GLU A 549 2.58 7.28 -24.89
C GLU A 549 3.52 8.10 -25.80
N ALA A 550 4.02 9.22 -25.29
CA ALA A 550 5.02 9.98 -26.02
C ALA A 550 6.38 9.26 -25.99
N PRO A 551 7.14 9.30 -27.08
CA PRO A 551 8.53 8.92 -27.08
C PRO A 551 9.35 9.95 -26.27
N THR A 552 10.51 9.55 -25.79
CA THR A 552 11.44 10.51 -25.17
C THR A 552 11.85 11.59 -26.17
N ARG A 553 12.04 11.21 -27.44
CA ARG A 553 12.39 12.17 -28.51
C ARG A 553 12.08 11.61 -29.89
N GLY A 554 11.65 12.47 -30.83
CA GLY A 554 11.38 12.11 -32.22
C GLY A 554 9.95 12.41 -32.64
N ASN A 555 9.66 12.20 -33.95
CA ASN A 555 8.33 12.46 -34.52
C ASN A 555 7.49 11.17 -34.55
N TYR A 556 7.33 10.56 -33.39
CA TYR A 556 6.65 9.26 -33.22
C TYR A 556 5.58 9.33 -32.13
N VAL A 557 4.71 8.31 -32.10
CA VAL A 557 3.87 7.99 -30.97
C VAL A 557 3.98 6.50 -30.66
N ILE A 558 4.04 6.16 -29.38
CA ILE A 558 4.06 4.78 -28.93
C ILE A 558 2.64 4.37 -28.62
N LEU A 559 2.18 3.32 -29.28
CA LEU A 559 0.84 2.75 -29.11
C LEU A 559 0.94 1.48 -28.31
N LYS A 560 0.27 1.44 -27.14
CA LYS A 560 0.28 0.31 -26.21
C LYS A 560 -0.72 -0.78 -26.63
N PRO A 561 -0.51 -2.04 -26.18
CA PRO A 561 -1.34 -3.16 -26.59
C PRO A 561 -2.78 -3.03 -26.07
N VAL A 562 -3.71 -3.19 -27.01
CA VAL A 562 -5.10 -3.51 -26.72
C VAL A 562 -5.46 -4.78 -27.47
N LYS A 563 -6.39 -5.56 -26.99
CA LYS A 563 -6.81 -6.83 -27.61
C LYS A 563 -6.97 -6.66 -29.14
N ASP A 564 -6.20 -7.45 -29.89
CA ASP A 564 -6.22 -7.54 -31.36
C ASP A 564 -5.66 -6.33 -32.14
N ALA A 565 -4.89 -5.42 -31.51
CA ALA A 565 -4.25 -4.30 -32.20
C ALA A 565 -2.71 -4.46 -32.21
N LEU A 566 -2.08 -3.96 -33.27
CA LEU A 566 -0.62 -3.81 -33.32
C LEU A 566 -0.18 -2.77 -32.28
N VAL A 567 0.85 -3.14 -31.54
CA VAL A 567 1.57 -2.21 -30.65
C VAL A 567 2.89 -1.86 -31.28
N GLY A 568 3.39 -0.69 -30.98
CA GLY A 568 4.69 -0.29 -31.48
C GLY A 568 4.84 1.21 -31.65
N VAL A 569 5.83 1.55 -32.43
CA VAL A 569 6.19 2.94 -32.74
C VAL A 569 5.55 3.31 -34.08
N LEU A 570 4.65 4.30 -34.05
CA LEU A 570 4.02 4.88 -35.21
C LEU A 570 4.78 6.15 -35.59
N ASP A 571 5.31 6.21 -36.81
CA ASP A 571 5.90 7.43 -37.39
C ASP A 571 4.75 8.38 -37.78
N LEU A 572 4.76 9.57 -37.22
CA LEU A 572 3.73 10.56 -37.48
C LEU A 572 3.80 11.11 -38.89
N THR A 573 4.99 11.20 -39.48
CA THR A 573 5.17 11.73 -40.84
C THR A 573 4.64 10.78 -41.92
N SER A 574 5.04 9.50 -41.84
CA SER A 574 4.60 8.49 -42.79
C SER A 574 3.24 7.86 -42.45
N GLN A 575 2.79 8.05 -41.21
CA GLN A 575 1.59 7.42 -40.64
C GLN A 575 1.63 5.90 -40.68
N ASN A 576 2.84 5.30 -40.66
CA ASN A 576 3.04 3.87 -40.67
C ASN A 576 3.74 3.40 -39.39
N PHE A 577 3.48 2.16 -39.01
CA PHE A 577 4.27 1.52 -37.95
C PHE A 577 5.69 1.25 -38.47
N VAL A 578 6.67 1.85 -37.82
CA VAL A 578 8.10 1.60 -38.11
C VAL A 578 8.63 0.41 -37.32
N ILE A 579 8.09 0.21 -36.11
CA ILE A 579 8.27 -1.04 -35.34
C ILE A 579 6.92 -1.46 -34.82
N GLY A 580 6.55 -2.70 -35.08
CA GLY A 580 5.31 -3.28 -34.59
C GLY A 580 5.54 -4.63 -33.95
N SER A 581 4.80 -4.89 -32.85
CA SER A 581 4.77 -6.16 -32.15
C SER A 581 3.37 -6.45 -31.66
N THR A 582 2.98 -7.70 -31.65
CA THR A 582 1.74 -8.14 -31.01
C THR A 582 1.93 -8.48 -29.53
N LYS A 583 3.16 -8.40 -29.01
CA LYS A 583 3.52 -8.98 -27.69
C LYS A 583 4.44 -8.12 -26.82
N SER A 584 4.96 -7.00 -27.31
CA SER A 584 5.82 -6.16 -26.49
C SER A 584 4.99 -5.32 -25.52
N SER A 585 5.40 -5.29 -24.25
CA SER A 585 4.71 -4.54 -23.22
C SER A 585 5.22 -3.12 -23.09
N ALA A 586 6.50 -2.87 -23.33
CA ALA A 586 7.12 -1.55 -23.19
C ALA A 586 8.08 -1.24 -24.35
N MET A 587 8.06 0.01 -24.79
CA MET A 587 8.96 0.56 -25.80
C MET A 587 9.18 2.05 -25.53
N ASP A 588 10.32 2.57 -25.96
CA ASP A 588 10.55 4.00 -26.07
C ASP A 588 11.35 4.31 -27.33
N ALA A 589 11.27 5.55 -27.82
CA ALA A 589 12.01 5.98 -29.00
C ALA A 589 12.78 7.27 -28.71
N PHE A 590 13.98 7.34 -29.31
CA PHE A 590 14.88 8.49 -29.26
C PHE A 590 15.54 8.68 -30.64
N ASP A 591 15.18 9.75 -31.35
CA ASP A 591 15.59 10.04 -32.74
C ASP A 591 15.40 8.85 -33.68
N GLN A 592 16.47 8.10 -34.00
CA GLN A 592 16.44 6.93 -34.88
C GLN A 592 16.52 5.59 -34.11
N ASP A 593 16.44 5.64 -32.78
CA ASP A 593 16.59 4.46 -31.93
C ASP A 593 15.32 4.09 -31.22
N VAL A 594 15.08 2.80 -31.11
CA VAL A 594 14.00 2.22 -30.27
C VAL A 594 14.60 1.32 -29.21
N LEU A 595 14.21 1.58 -27.97
CA LEU A 595 14.46 0.71 -26.81
C LEU A 595 13.27 -0.23 -26.62
N THR A 596 13.51 -1.53 -26.57
CA THR A 596 12.43 -2.52 -26.37
C THR A 596 12.93 -3.80 -25.72
N GLN A 597 12.02 -4.54 -25.10
CA GLN A 597 12.30 -5.87 -24.58
C GLN A 597 11.92 -6.94 -25.63
N ARG A 598 12.83 -7.85 -25.92
CA ARG A 598 12.56 -9.00 -26.77
C ARG A 598 11.75 -10.09 -26.07
N ALA A 599 11.12 -10.95 -26.85
CA ALA A 599 10.43 -12.14 -26.34
C ALA A 599 11.33 -13.08 -25.52
N SER A 600 12.65 -13.07 -25.79
CA SER A 600 13.67 -13.78 -25.00
C SER A 600 13.99 -13.13 -23.66
N GLY A 601 13.59 -11.85 -23.47
CA GLY A 601 13.73 -11.07 -22.21
C GLY A 601 14.89 -10.10 -22.20
N GLU A 602 15.75 -10.08 -23.22
CA GLU A 602 16.81 -9.07 -23.33
C GLU A 602 16.21 -7.70 -23.65
N VAL A 603 16.78 -6.66 -23.08
CA VAL A 603 16.52 -5.27 -23.44
C VAL A 603 17.52 -4.88 -24.51
N GLY A 604 17.05 -4.23 -25.58
CA GLY A 604 17.91 -3.87 -26.70
C GLY A 604 17.55 -2.55 -27.34
N ILE A 605 18.54 -1.94 -27.97
CA ILE A 605 18.42 -0.74 -28.80
C ILE A 605 18.48 -1.14 -30.26
N PHE A 606 17.51 -0.70 -31.04
CA PHE A 606 17.35 -1.01 -32.46
C PHE A 606 17.25 0.25 -33.27
N ASP A 607 17.87 0.27 -34.43
CA ASP A 607 17.70 1.33 -35.43
C ASP A 607 16.32 1.23 -36.08
N ILE A 608 15.57 2.33 -36.08
CA ILE A 608 14.18 2.36 -36.58
C ILE A 608 14.12 2.08 -38.09
N ALA A 609 15.04 2.62 -38.89
CA ALA A 609 14.98 2.52 -40.33
C ALA A 609 15.44 1.18 -40.86
N THR A 610 16.49 0.60 -40.27
CA THR A 610 17.10 -0.65 -40.70
C THR A 610 16.63 -1.86 -39.91
N HIS A 611 16.00 -1.68 -38.79
CA HIS A 611 15.65 -2.70 -37.80
C HIS A 611 16.87 -3.46 -37.26
N HIS A 612 18.06 -2.92 -37.51
CA HIS A 612 19.29 -3.52 -37.04
C HIS A 612 19.44 -3.30 -35.52
N GLN A 613 19.79 -4.37 -34.82
CA GLN A 613 20.07 -4.33 -33.39
C GLN A 613 21.45 -3.67 -33.17
N LYS A 614 21.47 -2.50 -32.53
CA LYS A 614 22.69 -1.78 -32.17
C LYS A 614 23.33 -2.34 -30.91
N ALA A 615 22.49 -2.66 -29.92
CA ALA A 615 22.96 -3.16 -28.63
C ALA A 615 21.90 -4.04 -27.97
N GLN A 616 22.33 -4.93 -27.09
CA GLN A 616 21.43 -5.70 -26.23
C GLN A 616 22.10 -6.07 -24.91
N LEU A 617 21.29 -6.24 -23.89
CA LEU A 617 21.72 -6.71 -22.58
C LEU A 617 20.70 -7.65 -21.98
N GLU A 618 21.18 -8.72 -21.41
CA GLU A 618 20.39 -9.61 -20.57
C GLU A 618 20.36 -9.05 -19.13
N LEU A 619 19.18 -8.83 -18.60
CA LEU A 619 19.04 -8.38 -17.21
C LEU A 619 19.53 -9.49 -16.26
N PRO A 620 20.44 -9.19 -15.32
CA PRO A 620 21.06 -10.22 -14.47
C PRO A 620 20.07 -10.87 -13.51
N LYS A 621 19.07 -10.13 -13.06
CA LYS A 621 17.98 -10.61 -12.21
C LYS A 621 16.72 -9.85 -12.57
N SER A 622 15.60 -10.56 -12.68
CA SER A 622 14.29 -9.94 -12.74
C SER A 622 13.45 -10.44 -11.57
N ALA A 623 12.66 -9.57 -10.98
CA ALA A 623 11.65 -9.97 -10.04
C ALA A 623 10.52 -10.71 -10.77
N PHE A 624 9.66 -11.40 -10.04
CA PHE A 624 8.41 -11.83 -10.62
C PHE A 624 7.58 -10.58 -10.94
N GLY A 625 7.04 -10.55 -12.15
CA GLY A 625 5.84 -9.81 -12.42
C GLY A 625 4.66 -10.43 -11.66
N THR A 626 3.46 -10.20 -12.11
CA THR A 626 2.30 -10.85 -11.49
C THR A 626 2.44 -12.37 -11.57
N LEU A 627 2.60 -13.01 -10.41
CA LEU A 627 2.59 -14.45 -10.31
C LEU A 627 1.18 -14.98 -10.63
N ARG A 628 1.03 -15.69 -11.75
CA ARG A 628 -0.29 -16.20 -12.21
C ARG A 628 -0.62 -17.58 -11.66
N ALA A 629 0.39 -18.43 -11.54
CA ALA A 629 0.24 -19.75 -10.98
C ALA A 629 1.56 -20.26 -10.41
N TRP A 630 1.46 -21.11 -9.43
CA TRP A 630 2.58 -21.82 -8.85
C TRP A 630 2.12 -23.18 -8.32
N ALA A 631 3.04 -24.10 -8.19
CA ALA A 631 2.84 -25.38 -7.52
C ALA A 631 4.15 -25.88 -6.95
N VAL A 632 4.06 -26.65 -5.87
CA VAL A 632 5.19 -27.36 -5.28
C VAL A 632 4.87 -28.85 -5.15
N SER A 633 5.90 -29.68 -5.21
CA SER A 633 5.75 -31.10 -4.88
C SER A 633 5.47 -31.29 -3.38
N PRO A 634 4.84 -32.40 -2.97
CA PRO A 634 4.52 -32.65 -1.55
C PRO A 634 5.72 -32.63 -0.62
N ASP A 635 6.90 -32.92 -1.11
CA ASP A 635 8.19 -32.91 -0.41
C ASP A 635 8.91 -31.54 -0.49
N LEU A 636 8.33 -30.55 -1.18
CA LEU A 636 8.86 -29.21 -1.44
C LEU A 636 10.19 -29.18 -2.24
N ASN A 637 10.54 -30.25 -2.94
CA ASN A 637 11.77 -30.30 -3.74
C ASN A 637 11.58 -29.76 -5.17
N LEU A 638 10.36 -29.79 -5.70
CA LEU A 638 10.06 -29.27 -7.02
C LEU A 638 9.17 -28.03 -6.92
N LEU A 639 9.46 -27.01 -7.73
CA LEU A 639 8.72 -25.77 -7.80
C LEU A 639 8.41 -25.43 -9.23
N ALA A 640 7.14 -25.23 -9.55
CA ALA A 640 6.65 -24.67 -10.80
C ALA A 640 6.14 -23.24 -10.55
N VAL A 641 6.53 -22.30 -11.40
CA VAL A 641 6.14 -20.89 -11.31
C VAL A 641 5.78 -20.36 -12.68
N SER A 642 4.71 -19.57 -12.77
CA SER A 642 4.26 -18.94 -14.00
C SER A 642 3.91 -17.48 -13.81
N GLY A 643 4.46 -16.64 -14.67
CA GLY A 643 3.97 -15.29 -14.96
C GLY A 643 2.96 -15.31 -16.12
N ASP A 644 2.71 -14.14 -16.73
CA ASP A 644 1.75 -14.02 -17.85
C ASP A 644 2.17 -14.73 -19.12
N SER A 645 3.43 -14.63 -19.49
CA SER A 645 3.94 -15.12 -20.77
C SER A 645 4.81 -16.37 -20.64
N ARG A 646 5.42 -16.59 -19.49
CA ARG A 646 6.42 -17.64 -19.25
C ARG A 646 6.18 -18.34 -17.94
N GLY A 647 6.50 -19.64 -17.97
CA GLY A 647 6.56 -20.49 -16.79
C GLY A 647 7.84 -21.32 -16.78
N ALA A 648 8.22 -21.83 -15.65
CA ALA A 648 9.37 -22.73 -15.51
C ALA A 648 9.18 -23.70 -14.35
N VAL A 649 9.93 -24.79 -14.40
CA VAL A 649 9.99 -25.80 -13.34
C VAL A 649 11.42 -25.96 -12.89
N TRP A 650 11.62 -25.95 -11.58
CA TRP A 650 12.91 -26.12 -10.91
C TRP A 650 12.93 -27.33 -10.01
N ASP A 651 14.08 -27.99 -9.96
CA ASP A 651 14.49 -28.85 -8.88
C ASP A 651 15.26 -27.98 -7.85
N LEU A 652 14.66 -27.77 -6.68
CA LEU A 652 15.22 -26.94 -5.62
C LEU A 652 16.39 -27.64 -4.90
N SER A 653 16.38 -28.98 -4.87
CA SER A 653 17.46 -29.76 -4.25
C SER A 653 18.77 -29.63 -5.03
N ALA A 654 18.67 -29.59 -6.36
CA ALA A 654 19.79 -29.42 -7.28
C ALA A 654 20.03 -27.94 -7.68
N SER A 655 19.19 -27.01 -7.21
CA SER A 655 19.19 -25.58 -7.63
C SER A 655 19.21 -25.43 -9.17
N LYS A 656 18.43 -26.30 -9.86
CA LYS A 656 18.47 -26.42 -11.31
C LYS A 656 17.09 -26.21 -11.94
N ARG A 657 17.01 -25.38 -12.98
CA ARG A 657 15.83 -25.30 -13.83
C ARG A 657 15.75 -26.54 -14.71
N LEU A 658 14.68 -27.33 -14.56
CA LEU A 658 14.41 -28.50 -15.35
C LEU A 658 14.00 -28.13 -16.77
N TYR A 659 13.04 -27.23 -16.90
CA TYR A 659 12.67 -26.66 -18.20
C TYR A 659 11.93 -25.34 -18.10
N LEU A 660 11.92 -24.61 -19.21
CA LEU A 660 11.19 -23.38 -19.45
C LEU A 660 9.93 -23.69 -20.25
N THR A 661 8.79 -23.08 -19.84
CA THR A 661 7.50 -23.25 -20.54
C THR A 661 6.92 -21.91 -20.96
N ARG A 662 5.83 -21.93 -21.72
CA ARG A 662 4.92 -20.79 -21.81
C ARG A 662 4.19 -20.59 -20.47
N GLY A 663 3.57 -19.43 -20.30
CA GLY A 663 2.76 -19.15 -19.12
C GLY A 663 1.59 -20.13 -18.98
N PHE A 664 1.36 -20.58 -17.77
CA PHE A 664 0.25 -21.45 -17.38
C PHE A 664 -0.58 -20.80 -16.26
N ARG A 665 -1.84 -21.24 -16.10
CA ARG A 665 -2.80 -20.64 -15.15
C ARG A 665 -3.09 -21.52 -13.93
N GLY A 666 -2.61 -22.71 -13.91
CA GLY A 666 -2.70 -23.67 -12.81
C GLY A 666 -1.66 -24.74 -13.02
N ALA A 667 -1.22 -25.37 -11.92
CA ALA A 667 -0.22 -26.42 -11.97
C ALA A 667 -0.41 -27.44 -10.83
N TYR A 668 0.11 -28.66 -11.04
CA TYR A 668 0.08 -29.73 -10.04
C TYR A 668 1.21 -30.74 -10.31
N PHE A 669 1.91 -31.16 -9.27
CA PHE A 669 2.86 -32.25 -9.31
C PHE A 669 2.22 -33.56 -8.83
N ASP A 670 2.23 -34.58 -9.67
CA ASP A 670 1.82 -35.93 -9.34
C ASP A 670 3.08 -36.76 -9.06
N GLY A 671 3.53 -36.71 -7.84
CA GLY A 671 4.84 -37.24 -7.44
C GLY A 671 6.01 -36.44 -8.01
N GLU A 672 7.17 -37.09 -8.14
CA GLU A 672 8.41 -36.47 -8.61
C GLU A 672 8.62 -36.49 -10.13
N GLN A 673 7.78 -37.21 -10.88
CA GLN A 673 8.02 -37.47 -12.32
C GLN A 673 7.01 -36.76 -13.24
N SER A 674 5.85 -36.41 -12.76
CA SER A 674 4.77 -35.89 -13.57
C SER A 674 4.31 -34.50 -13.10
N PHE A 675 4.10 -33.63 -14.05
CA PHE A 675 3.64 -32.27 -13.86
C PHE A 675 2.45 -32.00 -14.79
N TYR A 676 1.37 -31.47 -14.27
CA TYR A 676 0.18 -31.11 -15.03
C TYR A 676 -0.04 -29.61 -14.97
N ALA A 677 -0.25 -28.95 -16.12
CA ALA A 677 -0.47 -27.51 -16.14
C ALA A 677 -1.47 -27.07 -17.22
N ASP A 678 -2.26 -26.05 -16.87
CA ASP A 678 -3.24 -25.42 -17.75
C ASP A 678 -2.56 -24.34 -18.60
N PHE A 679 -2.36 -24.64 -19.88
CA PHE A 679 -1.76 -23.74 -20.86
C PHE A 679 -2.83 -23.10 -21.74
N PRO A 680 -3.12 -21.79 -21.56
CA PRO A 680 -4.13 -21.13 -22.40
C PRO A 680 -3.76 -21.00 -23.86
N LYS A 681 -2.49 -21.20 -24.23
CA LYS A 681 -1.96 -21.00 -25.58
C LYS A 681 -0.83 -21.97 -25.93
N LEU A 682 -0.87 -23.22 -25.47
CA LEU A 682 0.13 -24.21 -25.89
C LEU A 682 -0.03 -24.53 -27.39
N ASP A 683 -1.27 -24.74 -27.81
CA ASP A 683 -1.71 -24.69 -29.20
C ASP A 683 -2.28 -23.29 -29.49
N PRO A 684 -1.90 -22.60 -30.59
CA PRO A 684 -2.47 -21.30 -30.96
C PRO A 684 -3.99 -21.26 -31.03
N GLN A 685 -4.64 -22.40 -31.22
CA GLN A 685 -6.08 -22.51 -31.41
C GLN A 685 -6.84 -23.08 -30.21
N GLN A 686 -6.19 -23.75 -29.25
CA GLN A 686 -6.89 -24.43 -28.17
C GLN A 686 -6.17 -24.35 -26.82
N ARG A 687 -6.97 -24.17 -25.77
CA ARG A 687 -6.52 -24.29 -24.37
C ARG A 687 -6.47 -25.75 -23.97
N THR A 688 -5.38 -26.23 -23.38
CA THR A 688 -5.22 -27.64 -22.98
C THR A 688 -4.59 -27.74 -21.57
N ILE A 689 -4.91 -28.84 -20.88
CA ILE A 689 -4.08 -29.32 -19.77
C ILE A 689 -2.97 -30.17 -20.37
N ALA A 690 -1.72 -29.79 -20.19
CA ALA A 690 -0.59 -30.55 -20.65
C ALA A 690 0.05 -31.33 -19.50
N ARG A 691 0.52 -32.51 -19.80
CA ARG A 691 1.35 -33.33 -18.92
C ARG A 691 2.83 -33.14 -19.25
N GLY A 692 3.61 -32.75 -18.28
CA GLY A 692 5.07 -32.70 -18.36
C GLY A 692 5.71 -33.96 -17.78
N ASP A 693 6.65 -34.51 -18.52
CA ASP A 693 7.56 -35.54 -18.03
C ASP A 693 8.83 -34.82 -17.55
N LEU A 694 9.02 -34.80 -16.22
CA LEU A 694 10.13 -34.08 -15.59
C LEU A 694 11.49 -34.71 -15.91
N SER A 695 11.54 -36.01 -16.17
CA SER A 695 12.78 -36.72 -16.52
C SER A 695 13.25 -36.40 -17.92
N ARG A 696 12.30 -36.20 -18.87
CA ARG A 696 12.57 -35.94 -20.28
C ARG A 696 12.50 -34.46 -20.65
N GLY A 697 11.96 -33.62 -19.76
CA GLY A 697 11.72 -32.21 -20.05
C GLY A 697 10.74 -31.96 -21.18
N THR A 698 9.78 -32.87 -21.39
CA THR A 698 8.82 -32.81 -22.49
C THR A 698 7.42 -32.50 -21.99
N LEU A 699 6.66 -31.71 -22.76
CA LEU A 699 5.24 -31.43 -22.54
C LEU A 699 4.39 -32.15 -23.58
N VAL A 700 3.46 -32.96 -23.14
CA VAL A 700 2.49 -33.66 -24.01
C VAL A 700 1.13 -32.96 -23.81
N PRO A 701 0.55 -32.38 -24.85
CA PRO A 701 -0.79 -31.82 -24.79
C PRO A 701 -1.81 -32.88 -24.40
N GLY A 702 -2.70 -32.54 -23.47
CA GLY A 702 -3.86 -33.34 -23.12
C GLY A 702 -5.08 -33.02 -24.00
N SER A 703 -6.26 -33.41 -23.55
CA SER A 703 -7.51 -33.09 -24.23
C SER A 703 -7.80 -31.60 -24.27
N PRO A 704 -8.31 -31.06 -25.40
CA PRO A 704 -8.72 -29.68 -25.51
C PRO A 704 -9.85 -29.37 -24.54
N LEU A 705 -9.79 -28.21 -23.91
CA LEU A 705 -10.87 -27.66 -23.10
C LEU A 705 -11.86 -26.92 -24.00
N GLU A 706 -13.16 -27.16 -23.82
CA GLU A 706 -14.19 -26.45 -24.58
C GLU A 706 -14.14 -24.95 -24.39
N GLU A 707 -14.13 -24.16 -25.46
CA GLU A 707 -14.04 -22.68 -25.40
C GLU A 707 -15.23 -22.00 -24.68
N LYS A 708 -16.39 -22.69 -24.65
CA LYS A 708 -17.64 -22.10 -24.09
C LYS A 708 -17.84 -22.34 -22.61
N VAL A 709 -16.92 -23.02 -21.94
CA VAL A 709 -17.02 -23.31 -20.50
C VAL A 709 -15.90 -22.58 -19.73
N ALA A 710 -16.24 -22.03 -18.57
CA ALA A 710 -15.24 -21.48 -17.67
C ALA A 710 -14.59 -22.62 -16.90
N ALA A 711 -13.44 -23.07 -17.37
CA ALA A 711 -12.63 -24.08 -16.70
C ALA A 711 -11.41 -23.44 -16.03
N ARG A 712 -11.06 -23.90 -14.83
CA ARG A 712 -9.88 -23.47 -14.09
C ARG A 712 -9.24 -24.62 -13.35
N GLN A 713 -7.94 -24.78 -13.55
CA GLN A 713 -7.15 -25.74 -12.78
C GLN A 713 -6.74 -25.14 -11.44
N TRP A 714 -6.91 -25.92 -10.37
CA TRP A 714 -6.49 -25.65 -9.01
C TRP A 714 -5.84 -26.91 -8.43
N GLY A 715 -4.51 -26.98 -8.49
CA GLY A 715 -3.79 -28.20 -8.16
C GLY A 715 -4.25 -29.39 -9.02
N GLN A 716 -4.62 -30.49 -8.38
CA GLN A 716 -5.15 -31.70 -9.03
C GLN A 716 -6.59 -31.57 -9.55
N PHE A 717 -7.30 -30.50 -9.24
CA PHE A 717 -8.69 -30.31 -9.59
C PHE A 717 -8.85 -29.40 -10.81
N LEU A 718 -9.71 -29.81 -11.73
CA LEU A 718 -10.22 -28.98 -12.81
C LEU A 718 -11.68 -28.64 -12.51
N LEU A 719 -11.98 -27.39 -12.18
CA LEU A 719 -13.31 -26.89 -11.95
C LEU A 719 -13.89 -26.38 -13.26
N VAL A 720 -15.01 -26.95 -13.69
CA VAL A 720 -15.69 -26.61 -14.95
C VAL A 720 -17.08 -26.08 -14.65
N ARG A 721 -17.32 -24.80 -14.93
CA ARG A 721 -18.64 -24.17 -14.82
C ARG A 721 -19.34 -24.18 -16.17
N LYS A 722 -20.56 -24.69 -16.20
CA LYS A 722 -21.42 -24.75 -17.38
C LYS A 722 -22.79 -24.10 -17.09
N PRO A 723 -23.41 -23.39 -18.03
CA PRO A 723 -24.81 -23.04 -17.91
C PRO A 723 -25.68 -24.31 -17.84
N ALA A 724 -26.58 -24.41 -16.86
CA ALA A 724 -27.50 -25.56 -16.71
C ALA A 724 -28.79 -25.40 -17.54
N GLY A 725 -28.96 -24.29 -18.27
CA GLY A 725 -30.14 -23.96 -19.04
C GLY A 725 -29.82 -23.28 -20.38
N LYS A 726 -30.88 -22.73 -21.02
CA LYS A 726 -30.74 -22.03 -22.30
C LYS A 726 -30.07 -20.66 -22.21
N GLN A 727 -29.82 -20.15 -21.00
CA GLN A 727 -29.16 -18.87 -20.80
C GLN A 727 -27.63 -19.04 -20.75
N ASN A 728 -26.90 -18.18 -21.42
CA ASN A 728 -25.43 -18.19 -21.40
C ASN A 728 -24.87 -17.38 -20.19
N SER A 729 -25.43 -17.52 -19.01
CA SER A 729 -24.95 -16.86 -17.80
C SER A 729 -24.19 -17.85 -16.92
N LEU A 730 -23.00 -17.45 -16.44
CA LEU A 730 -22.23 -18.19 -15.45
C LEU A 730 -22.46 -17.69 -14.01
N ALA A 731 -23.34 -16.71 -13.83
CA ALA A 731 -23.70 -16.18 -12.54
C ALA A 731 -24.98 -16.79 -11.96
N TYR A 732 -25.76 -17.44 -12.78
CA TYR A 732 -27.09 -17.95 -12.42
C TYR A 732 -27.40 -19.25 -13.17
N ASN A 733 -27.98 -20.22 -12.46
CA ASN A 733 -28.35 -21.56 -13.00
C ASN A 733 -27.17 -22.24 -13.71
N ILE A 734 -26.20 -22.68 -12.92
CA ILE A 734 -24.99 -23.34 -13.42
C ILE A 734 -24.86 -24.75 -12.86
N THR A 735 -24.15 -25.57 -13.60
CA THR A 735 -23.57 -26.83 -13.10
C THR A 735 -22.06 -26.64 -12.92
N LEU A 736 -21.57 -27.02 -11.75
CA LEU A 736 -20.15 -27.14 -11.42
C LEU A 736 -19.76 -28.59 -11.48
N ASP A 737 -18.88 -28.93 -12.41
CA ASP A 737 -18.21 -30.22 -12.45
C ASP A 737 -16.81 -30.07 -11.85
N VAL A 738 -16.43 -30.98 -10.97
CA VAL A 738 -15.05 -31.11 -10.47
C VAL A 738 -14.46 -32.38 -11.02
N GLN A 739 -13.36 -32.23 -11.74
CA GLN A 739 -12.69 -33.32 -12.45
C GLN A 739 -11.26 -33.45 -11.96
N ASP A 740 -10.70 -34.66 -12.05
CA ASP A 740 -9.27 -34.87 -11.82
C ASP A 740 -8.48 -34.40 -13.04
N VAL A 741 -7.45 -33.60 -12.81
CA VAL A 741 -6.63 -33.03 -13.88
C VAL A 741 -5.79 -34.05 -14.61
N ARG A 742 -5.51 -35.23 -14.03
CA ARG A 742 -4.64 -36.26 -14.57
C ARG A 742 -5.24 -36.99 -15.76
N ASP A 743 -6.52 -37.25 -15.71
CA ASP A 743 -7.22 -38.05 -16.74
C ASP A 743 -8.57 -37.42 -17.14
N GLY A 744 -9.00 -36.36 -16.50
CA GLY A 744 -10.25 -35.67 -16.79
C GLY A 744 -11.50 -36.38 -16.31
N HIS A 745 -11.38 -37.44 -15.48
CA HIS A 745 -12.56 -38.12 -14.98
C HIS A 745 -13.35 -37.21 -13.98
N LEU A 746 -14.67 -37.31 -14.06
CA LEU A 746 -15.58 -36.56 -13.20
C LEU A 746 -15.54 -37.12 -11.78
N LEU A 747 -15.11 -36.31 -10.81
CA LEU A 747 -15.15 -36.65 -9.39
C LEU A 747 -16.56 -36.50 -8.85
N TRP A 748 -17.17 -35.34 -9.08
CA TRP A 748 -18.55 -35.03 -8.72
C TRP A 748 -19.10 -33.84 -9.51
N SER A 749 -20.43 -33.67 -9.45
CA SER A 749 -21.15 -32.59 -10.11
C SER A 749 -22.25 -32.05 -9.21
N ARG A 750 -22.41 -30.74 -9.17
CA ARG A 750 -23.47 -30.05 -8.40
C ARG A 750 -24.09 -28.92 -9.23
N THR A 751 -25.42 -28.89 -9.27
CA THR A 751 -26.17 -27.84 -9.98
C THR A 751 -26.66 -26.79 -9.00
N PHE A 752 -26.47 -25.54 -9.34
CA PHE A 752 -26.95 -24.37 -8.61
C PHE A 752 -28.04 -23.69 -9.44
N PRO A 753 -29.33 -23.93 -9.13
CA PRO A 753 -30.44 -23.44 -9.96
C PRO A 753 -30.70 -21.92 -9.82
N LYS A 754 -30.10 -21.29 -8.82
CA LYS A 754 -30.17 -19.85 -8.55
C LYS A 754 -28.81 -19.19 -8.70
N GLU A 755 -28.46 -18.24 -7.82
CA GLU A 755 -27.16 -17.57 -7.83
C GLU A 755 -26.04 -18.60 -7.64
N ALA A 756 -25.04 -18.51 -8.50
CA ALA A 756 -23.85 -19.33 -8.40
C ALA A 756 -22.94 -18.84 -7.25
N PRO A 757 -22.41 -19.74 -6.43
CA PRO A 757 -21.49 -19.33 -5.37
C PRO A 757 -20.18 -18.75 -5.93
N THR A 758 -19.56 -17.88 -5.18
CA THR A 758 -18.14 -17.64 -5.32
C THR A 758 -17.40 -18.89 -4.83
N LEU A 759 -16.35 -19.28 -5.56
CA LEU A 759 -15.61 -20.51 -5.27
C LEU A 759 -14.21 -20.18 -4.85
N THR A 760 -13.79 -20.67 -3.71
CA THR A 760 -12.40 -20.65 -3.27
C THR A 760 -11.93 -22.08 -2.99
N LEU A 761 -10.92 -22.52 -3.70
CA LEU A 761 -10.34 -23.85 -3.56
C LEU A 761 -8.91 -23.73 -3.06
N ASP A 762 -8.62 -24.36 -1.93
CA ASP A 762 -7.26 -24.66 -1.51
C ASP A 762 -6.97 -26.15 -1.73
N TRP A 763 -6.29 -26.43 -2.81
CA TRP A 763 -5.98 -27.80 -3.23
C TRP A 763 -5.01 -28.51 -2.29
N GLN A 764 -4.16 -27.75 -1.57
CA GLN A 764 -3.17 -28.29 -0.64
C GLN A 764 -3.83 -28.96 0.56
N VAL A 765 -4.98 -28.45 0.97
CA VAL A 765 -5.73 -28.96 2.13
C VAL A 765 -7.05 -29.61 1.74
N ASN A 766 -7.26 -29.89 0.44
CA ASN A 766 -8.45 -30.54 -0.11
C ASN A 766 -9.76 -29.85 0.32
N SER A 767 -9.77 -28.51 0.30
CA SER A 767 -10.88 -27.69 0.76
C SER A 767 -11.45 -26.84 -0.35
N LEU A 768 -12.75 -26.99 -0.63
CA LEU A 768 -13.51 -26.11 -1.51
C LEU A 768 -14.53 -25.35 -0.66
N ILE A 769 -14.51 -24.05 -0.71
CA ILE A 769 -15.50 -23.21 -0.02
C ILE A 769 -16.42 -22.59 -1.07
N LEU A 770 -17.72 -22.77 -0.84
CA LEU A 770 -18.78 -22.09 -1.57
C LEU A 770 -19.25 -20.90 -0.73
N GLU A 771 -19.29 -19.72 -1.35
CA GLU A 771 -19.60 -18.47 -0.65
C GLU A 771 -20.79 -17.78 -1.32
N TRP A 772 -21.78 -17.39 -0.50
CA TRP A 772 -22.93 -16.58 -0.91
C TRP A 772 -23.12 -15.43 0.07
N HIS A 773 -23.57 -14.30 -0.44
CA HIS A 773 -24.17 -13.29 0.42
C HIS A 773 -25.49 -13.84 1.00
N VAL A 774 -25.74 -13.61 2.30
CA VAL A 774 -26.98 -14.09 2.95
C VAL A 774 -28.25 -13.50 2.35
N GLU A 775 -28.14 -12.39 1.64
CA GLU A 775 -29.25 -11.74 0.91
C GLU A 775 -29.62 -12.47 -0.38
N GLU A 776 -28.76 -13.32 -0.92
CA GLU A 776 -29.02 -14.09 -2.13
C GLU A 776 -30.08 -15.17 -1.91
N SER A 777 -30.89 -15.43 -2.95
CA SER A 777 -31.98 -16.41 -2.83
C SER A 777 -31.48 -17.84 -2.64
N ALA A 778 -30.31 -18.16 -3.17
CA ALA A 778 -29.67 -19.45 -2.94
C ALA A 778 -29.31 -19.65 -1.46
N ALA A 779 -28.68 -18.65 -0.82
CA ALA A 779 -28.34 -18.66 0.60
C ALA A 779 -29.60 -18.73 1.49
N LYS A 780 -30.64 -17.99 1.14
CA LYS A 780 -31.93 -18.01 1.87
C LYS A 780 -32.60 -19.38 1.82
N ASP A 781 -32.49 -20.10 0.72
CA ASP A 781 -33.02 -21.47 0.64
C ASP A 781 -32.21 -22.45 1.49
N GLU A 782 -30.89 -22.37 1.48
CA GLU A 782 -30.03 -23.19 2.33
C GLU A 782 -30.31 -22.92 3.81
N ILE A 783 -30.42 -21.67 4.22
CA ILE A 783 -30.76 -21.29 5.60
C ILE A 783 -32.13 -21.86 6.00
N LYS A 784 -33.12 -21.82 5.10
CA LYS A 784 -34.49 -22.37 5.39
C LYS A 784 -34.51 -23.88 5.45
N SER A 785 -33.59 -24.56 4.78
CA SER A 785 -33.56 -26.03 4.77
C SER A 785 -32.94 -26.63 6.01
N ASP A 786 -32.15 -25.89 6.78
CA ASP A 786 -31.43 -26.36 7.98
C ASP A 786 -31.83 -25.58 9.23
N ALA A 787 -32.41 -26.31 10.22
CA ALA A 787 -32.86 -25.71 11.46
C ALA A 787 -31.74 -25.11 12.33
N SER A 788 -30.51 -25.65 12.26
CA SER A 788 -29.35 -25.12 12.95
C SER A 788 -28.89 -23.79 12.30
N LEU A 789 -28.88 -23.73 10.97
CA LEU A 789 -28.58 -22.48 10.24
C LEU A 789 -29.63 -21.41 10.53
N GLN A 790 -30.93 -21.77 10.54
CA GLN A 790 -32.00 -20.83 10.91
C GLN A 790 -31.77 -20.23 12.30
N LYS A 791 -31.45 -21.09 13.29
CA LYS A 791 -31.20 -20.63 14.67
C LYS A 791 -29.98 -19.70 14.74
N ARG A 792 -28.90 -20.06 14.06
CA ARG A 792 -27.67 -19.21 14.03
C ARG A 792 -27.94 -17.90 13.32
N PHE A 793 -28.63 -17.92 12.18
CA PHE A 793 -28.99 -16.73 11.41
C PHE A 793 -29.86 -15.77 12.24
N ALA A 794 -30.87 -16.31 12.95
CA ALA A 794 -31.72 -15.51 13.82
C ALA A 794 -31.00 -14.90 15.02
N ALA A 795 -29.87 -15.47 15.44
CA ALA A 795 -29.04 -14.95 16.52
C ALA A 795 -28.10 -13.81 16.09
N MET A 796 -27.94 -13.61 14.79
CA MET A 796 -27.10 -12.52 14.25
C MET A 796 -27.82 -11.19 14.43
N ARG A 797 -27.08 -10.16 14.88
CA ARG A 797 -27.66 -8.82 15.14
C ARG A 797 -27.88 -8.01 13.86
N ASP A 798 -27.01 -8.19 12.87
CA ASP A 798 -27.06 -7.50 11.58
C ASP A 798 -26.75 -8.52 10.48
N HIS A 799 -27.63 -8.58 9.47
CA HIS A 799 -27.49 -9.52 8.36
C HIS A 799 -26.89 -8.85 7.11
N GLN A 800 -26.74 -7.52 7.11
CA GLN A 800 -26.20 -6.81 5.96
C GLN A 800 -24.71 -7.10 5.79
N GLY A 801 -24.31 -7.56 4.60
CA GLY A 801 -22.92 -7.87 4.29
C GLY A 801 -22.41 -9.20 4.87
N ALA A 802 -23.27 -10.00 5.50
CA ALA A 802 -22.90 -11.33 5.96
C ALA A 802 -22.84 -12.34 4.81
N TYR A 803 -21.99 -13.35 4.97
CA TYR A 803 -21.82 -14.45 4.04
C TYR A 803 -22.20 -15.78 4.70
N LEU A 804 -22.81 -16.66 3.92
CA LEU A 804 -22.91 -18.09 4.22
C LEU A 804 -21.76 -18.81 3.48
N LEU A 805 -20.97 -19.56 4.22
CA LEU A 805 -19.90 -20.41 3.71
C LEU A 805 -20.30 -21.88 3.88
N ASP A 806 -20.21 -22.67 2.82
CA ASP A 806 -20.31 -24.14 2.83
C ASP A 806 -18.93 -24.72 2.51
N VAL A 807 -18.32 -25.38 3.49
CA VAL A 807 -16.97 -25.96 3.38
C VAL A 807 -17.10 -27.40 2.92
N LEU A 808 -16.60 -27.68 1.74
CA LEU A 808 -16.64 -29.01 1.12
C LEU A 808 -15.28 -29.71 1.18
N ASP A 809 -15.31 -31.02 1.26
CA ASP A 809 -14.21 -31.85 0.80
C ASP A 809 -14.14 -31.78 -0.74
N ALA A 810 -13.02 -31.29 -1.28
CA ALA A 810 -12.92 -31.01 -2.72
C ALA A 810 -12.97 -32.29 -3.58
N THR A 811 -12.51 -33.43 -3.04
CA THR A 811 -12.50 -34.72 -3.78
C THR A 811 -13.87 -35.33 -3.86
N SER A 812 -14.65 -35.31 -2.79
CA SER A 812 -15.96 -35.97 -2.73
C SER A 812 -17.15 -35.03 -2.95
N GLY A 813 -16.96 -33.72 -2.85
CA GLY A 813 -18.03 -32.73 -2.89
C GLY A 813 -18.97 -32.74 -1.67
N THR A 814 -18.62 -33.49 -0.63
CA THR A 814 -19.44 -33.58 0.61
C THR A 814 -19.18 -32.37 1.49
N SER A 815 -20.25 -31.79 2.06
CA SER A 815 -20.14 -30.71 3.03
C SER A 815 -19.51 -31.20 4.34
N ARG A 816 -18.51 -30.48 4.80
CA ARG A 816 -17.85 -30.67 6.11
C ARG A 816 -18.50 -29.83 7.19
N GLY A 817 -19.23 -28.80 6.79
CA GLY A 817 -19.94 -27.89 7.68
C GLY A 817 -20.18 -26.53 7.04
N GLN A 818 -21.07 -25.78 7.69
CA GLN A 818 -21.47 -24.45 7.23
C GLN A 818 -21.34 -23.42 8.34
N LEU A 819 -20.93 -22.22 8.02
CA LEU A 819 -20.84 -21.12 8.97
C LEU A 819 -21.22 -19.78 8.34
N PHE A 820 -21.57 -18.83 9.21
CA PHE A 820 -21.74 -17.44 8.80
C PHE A 820 -20.47 -16.64 9.11
N VAL A 821 -20.10 -15.81 8.14
CA VAL A 821 -19.11 -14.75 8.35
C VAL A 821 -19.88 -13.45 8.43
N ASP A 822 -20.06 -12.98 9.67
CA ASP A 822 -20.72 -11.72 9.94
C ASP A 822 -19.67 -10.60 10.05
N THR A 823 -19.85 -9.55 9.30
CA THR A 823 -18.85 -8.49 9.17
C THR A 823 -19.40 -7.10 9.47
N GLY A 824 -20.68 -7.05 9.90
CA GLY A 824 -21.36 -5.76 9.99
C GLY A 824 -21.48 -5.13 8.60
N LYS A 825 -21.65 -3.95 8.31
CA LYS A 825 -22.24 -3.31 7.13
C LYS A 825 -21.40 -3.34 5.83
N GLY A 826 -22.13 -3.62 4.77
CA GLY A 826 -22.15 -3.17 3.37
C GLY A 826 -20.88 -3.17 2.50
N SER A 827 -19.71 -2.84 2.98
CA SER A 827 -18.48 -2.78 2.18
C SER A 827 -17.56 -4.00 2.33
N PHE A 828 -17.93 -4.94 3.17
CA PHE A 828 -17.14 -6.14 3.41
C PHE A 828 -17.12 -7.07 2.20
N ARG A 829 -15.95 -7.55 1.87
CA ARG A 829 -15.74 -8.57 0.84
C ARG A 829 -14.72 -9.58 1.32
N ILE A 830 -15.02 -10.85 1.09
CA ILE A 830 -14.05 -11.92 1.25
C ILE A 830 -13.08 -11.85 0.08
N THR A 831 -11.80 -11.73 0.36
CA THR A 831 -10.73 -11.73 -0.64
C THR A 831 -10.12 -13.11 -0.82
N ARG A 832 -10.15 -13.92 0.23
CA ARG A 832 -9.65 -15.29 0.26
C ARG A 832 -10.32 -16.07 1.38
N SER A 833 -10.56 -17.35 1.16
CA SER A 833 -11.00 -18.27 2.21
C SER A 833 -10.36 -19.64 2.01
N PHE A 834 -10.12 -20.37 3.10
CA PHE A 834 -9.70 -21.78 3.09
C PHE A 834 -10.01 -22.44 4.44
N ALA A 835 -10.04 -23.76 4.45
CA ALA A 835 -10.34 -24.51 5.66
C ALA A 835 -9.46 -25.75 5.81
N GLN A 836 -8.92 -25.97 7.00
CA GLN A 836 -8.16 -27.17 7.34
C GLN A 836 -8.55 -27.68 8.72
N GLY A 837 -8.96 -28.94 8.83
CA GLY A 837 -9.52 -29.49 10.09
C GLY A 837 -10.78 -28.73 10.51
N ASP A 838 -10.81 -28.24 11.75
CA ASP A 838 -11.90 -27.40 12.29
C ASP A 838 -11.69 -25.89 12.04
N TRP A 839 -10.58 -25.52 11.45
CA TRP A 839 -10.23 -24.12 11.24
C TRP A 839 -10.68 -23.62 9.86
N VAL A 840 -11.41 -22.50 9.86
CA VAL A 840 -11.75 -21.74 8.64
C VAL A 840 -11.10 -20.37 8.74
N VAL A 841 -10.33 -20.04 7.74
CA VAL A 841 -9.60 -18.76 7.66
C VAL A 841 -10.16 -17.94 6.52
N VAL A 842 -10.51 -16.69 6.81
CA VAL A 842 -11.11 -15.75 5.87
C VAL A 842 -10.29 -14.47 5.86
N GLY A 843 -9.74 -14.10 4.71
CA GLY A 843 -9.14 -12.79 4.46
C GLY A 843 -10.19 -11.81 3.94
N ASP A 844 -10.14 -10.57 4.37
CA ASP A 844 -11.09 -9.54 3.96
C ASP A 844 -10.41 -8.35 3.21
N ASN A 845 -11.26 -7.48 2.65
CA ASN A 845 -10.81 -6.29 1.93
C ASN A 845 -10.33 -5.13 2.84
N GLU A 846 -10.35 -5.33 4.16
CA GLU A 846 -9.80 -4.42 5.15
C GLU A 846 -8.44 -4.91 5.69
N ASN A 847 -7.75 -5.80 4.94
CA ASN A 847 -6.47 -6.42 5.29
C ASN A 847 -6.51 -7.17 6.63
N ARG A 848 -7.56 -7.96 6.88
CA ARG A 848 -7.68 -8.78 8.08
C ARG A 848 -7.78 -10.24 7.74
N THR A 849 -7.20 -11.06 8.59
CA THR A 849 -7.36 -12.51 8.62
C THR A 849 -8.23 -12.88 9.80
N ARG A 850 -9.40 -13.45 9.52
CA ARG A 850 -10.38 -13.92 10.51
C ARG A 850 -10.32 -15.42 10.62
N VAL A 851 -10.30 -15.94 11.83
CA VAL A 851 -10.21 -17.37 12.11
C VAL A 851 -11.48 -17.84 12.81
N TYR A 852 -12.10 -18.86 12.26
CA TYR A 852 -13.35 -19.45 12.77
C TYR A 852 -13.15 -20.93 13.08
N SER A 853 -13.94 -21.45 14.01
CA SER A 853 -14.16 -22.90 14.19
C SER A 853 -15.31 -23.33 13.30
N LEU A 854 -15.10 -24.33 12.44
CA LEU A 854 -16.12 -24.88 11.54
C LEU A 854 -17.25 -25.57 12.34
N SER A 855 -16.88 -26.32 13.38
CA SER A 855 -17.84 -27.06 14.21
C SER A 855 -18.77 -26.15 15.02
N THR A 856 -18.27 -25.01 15.53
CA THR A 856 -19.09 -24.08 16.33
C THR A 856 -19.61 -22.90 15.54
N GLY A 857 -18.95 -22.54 14.42
CA GLY A 857 -19.22 -21.33 13.65
C GLY A 857 -18.76 -20.06 14.35
N GLU A 858 -18.02 -20.17 15.48
CA GLU A 858 -17.55 -19.01 16.24
C GLU A 858 -16.26 -18.44 15.66
N GLN A 859 -16.17 -17.11 15.62
CA GLN A 859 -14.92 -16.43 15.36
C GLN A 859 -13.98 -16.54 16.55
N LYS A 860 -12.80 -17.11 16.35
CA LYS A 860 -11.81 -17.35 17.41
C LYS A 860 -10.79 -16.22 17.51
N ALA A 861 -10.40 -15.61 16.36
CA ALA A 861 -9.46 -14.50 16.32
C ALA A 861 -9.63 -13.63 15.08
N VAL A 862 -9.05 -12.41 15.15
CA VAL A 862 -8.85 -11.51 14.02
C VAL A 862 -7.43 -11.01 14.10
N PHE A 863 -6.71 -11.12 12.99
CA PHE A 863 -5.35 -10.61 12.84
C PHE A 863 -5.29 -9.57 11.73
N PHE A 864 -4.35 -8.63 11.82
CA PHE A 864 -4.07 -7.69 10.75
C PHE A 864 -3.10 -8.31 9.76
N GLY A 865 -3.51 -8.34 8.51
CA GLY A 865 -2.80 -8.95 7.41
C GLY A 865 -3.74 -9.66 6.46
N ALA A 866 -3.56 -9.42 5.15
CA ALA A 866 -4.43 -9.94 4.10
C ALA A 866 -4.04 -11.34 3.65
N ARG A 867 -2.78 -11.73 3.83
CA ARG A 867 -2.29 -13.01 3.40
C ARG A 867 -2.06 -13.91 4.58
N SER A 868 -2.62 -15.09 4.53
CA SER A 868 -2.48 -16.06 5.61
C SER A 868 -2.31 -17.47 5.07
N MET A 869 -1.69 -18.32 5.84
CA MET A 869 -1.53 -19.74 5.59
C MET A 869 -1.58 -20.51 6.91
N LEU A 870 -2.18 -21.67 6.89
CA LEU A 870 -2.39 -22.51 8.07
C LEU A 870 -1.87 -23.91 7.79
N SER A 871 -1.25 -24.53 8.80
CA SER A 871 -0.96 -25.95 8.81
C SER A 871 -1.36 -26.57 10.16
N THR A 872 -2.40 -27.41 10.14
CA THR A 872 -2.79 -28.18 11.33
C THR A 872 -1.72 -29.20 11.72
N ALA A 873 -0.97 -29.74 10.77
CA ALA A 873 0.13 -30.66 11.01
C ALA A 873 1.32 -29.98 11.71
N ALA A 874 1.63 -28.73 11.35
CA ALA A 874 2.64 -27.90 12.00
C ALA A 874 2.12 -27.24 13.28
N GLY A 875 0.80 -27.10 13.44
CA GLY A 875 0.18 -26.32 14.53
C GLY A 875 0.39 -24.82 14.41
N ILE A 876 0.47 -24.28 13.19
CA ILE A 876 0.92 -22.91 12.91
C ILE A 876 -0.09 -22.21 11.98
N LEU A 877 -0.35 -20.93 12.31
CA LEU A 877 -0.96 -19.95 11.42
C LEU A 877 0.07 -18.86 11.10
N LEU A 878 0.28 -18.60 9.84
CA LEU A 878 1.10 -17.48 9.32
C LEU A 878 0.18 -16.37 8.85
N VAL A 879 0.51 -15.13 9.19
CA VAL A 879 -0.21 -13.94 8.71
C VAL A 879 0.82 -12.89 8.31
N GLU A 880 0.79 -12.49 7.03
CA GLU A 880 1.58 -11.36 6.53
C GLU A 880 0.83 -10.05 6.85
N ASN A 881 1.45 -9.17 7.61
CA ASN A 881 0.88 -7.87 7.97
C ASN A 881 0.98 -6.86 6.80
N GLU A 882 0.44 -5.66 6.99
CA GLU A 882 0.44 -4.62 5.95
C GLU A 882 1.86 -4.17 5.56
N THR A 883 2.82 -4.32 6.45
CA THR A 883 4.23 -3.95 6.22
C THR A 883 5.06 -5.09 5.63
N GLY A 884 4.45 -6.27 5.38
CA GLY A 884 5.08 -7.43 4.73
C GLY A 884 5.88 -8.32 5.66
N GLU A 885 5.79 -8.11 6.97
CA GLU A 885 6.32 -9.04 7.96
C GLU A 885 5.34 -10.19 8.17
N VAL A 886 5.86 -11.37 8.42
CA VAL A 886 5.07 -12.58 8.67
C VAL A 886 5.04 -12.89 10.15
N ASN A 887 3.88 -12.71 10.75
CA ASN A 887 3.63 -13.15 12.11
C ASN A 887 3.31 -14.64 12.14
N VAL A 888 3.99 -15.36 13.02
CA VAL A 888 3.82 -16.80 13.26
C VAL A 888 3.01 -16.99 14.54
N TYR A 889 1.82 -17.56 14.42
CA TYR A 889 0.94 -17.82 15.55
C TYR A 889 0.86 -19.32 15.84
N ASP A 890 0.83 -19.67 17.13
CA ASP A 890 0.44 -21.01 17.56
C ASP A 890 -1.04 -21.24 17.28
N LEU A 891 -1.38 -22.30 16.58
CA LEU A 891 -2.76 -22.54 16.12
C LEU A 891 -3.72 -22.84 17.26
N LYS A 892 -3.25 -23.39 18.37
CA LYS A 892 -4.08 -23.76 19.51
C LYS A 892 -4.39 -22.59 20.42
N SER A 893 -3.37 -21.78 20.76
CA SER A 893 -3.53 -20.61 21.64
C SER A 893 -3.86 -19.34 20.88
N LEU A 894 -3.57 -19.29 19.57
CA LEU A 894 -3.63 -18.10 18.71
C LEU A 894 -2.72 -16.95 19.19
N GLU A 895 -1.68 -17.29 19.96
CA GLU A 895 -0.66 -16.36 20.45
C GLU A 895 0.52 -16.28 19.44
N LYS A 896 1.10 -15.10 19.32
CA LYS A 896 2.28 -14.87 18.47
C LYS A 896 3.49 -15.62 19.04
N ARG A 897 4.13 -16.46 18.23
CA ARG A 897 5.34 -17.21 18.57
C ARG A 897 6.61 -16.55 18.04
N ALA A 898 6.54 -16.01 16.82
CA ALA A 898 7.68 -15.45 16.13
C ALA A 898 7.24 -14.44 15.08
N GLU A 899 8.20 -13.70 14.55
CA GLU A 899 8.06 -12.81 13.44
C GLU A 899 9.19 -13.06 12.45
N LEU A 900 8.86 -13.09 11.16
CA LEU A 900 9.79 -13.26 10.07
C LEU A 900 9.72 -12.03 9.18
N ALA A 901 10.84 -11.39 8.89
CA ALA A 901 10.93 -10.30 7.94
C ALA A 901 11.76 -10.73 6.73
N PHE A 902 11.14 -10.64 5.55
CA PHE A 902 11.79 -10.96 4.28
C PHE A 902 12.25 -9.67 3.60
N PRO A 903 13.39 -9.69 2.87
CA PRO A 903 13.85 -8.51 2.13
C PRO A 903 12.95 -8.12 0.95
N TYR A 904 12.03 -8.99 0.54
CA TYR A 904 11.07 -8.78 -0.55
C TYR A 904 9.72 -9.42 -0.21
N HIS A 905 8.66 -8.92 -0.84
CA HIS A 905 7.32 -9.51 -0.71
C HIS A 905 7.29 -11.00 -0.97
N ILE A 906 6.43 -11.69 -0.22
CA ILE A 906 6.16 -13.10 -0.46
C ILE A 906 5.28 -13.25 -1.71
N SER A 907 5.75 -14.02 -2.67
CA SER A 907 4.98 -14.38 -3.86
C SER A 907 4.18 -15.66 -3.66
N ALA A 908 4.77 -16.65 -2.97
CA ALA A 908 4.11 -17.92 -2.67
C ALA A 908 4.71 -18.56 -1.42
N TRP A 909 3.93 -19.36 -0.74
CA TRP A 909 4.35 -20.19 0.40
C TRP A 909 3.58 -21.50 0.47
N SER A 910 4.18 -22.53 1.05
CA SER A 910 3.57 -23.83 1.22
C SER A 910 4.20 -24.60 2.37
N PHE A 911 3.39 -25.32 3.14
CA PHE A 911 3.89 -26.33 4.05
C PHE A 911 4.08 -27.68 3.34
N SER A 912 5.03 -28.49 3.78
CA SER A 912 5.08 -29.92 3.45
C SER A 912 3.85 -30.64 4.01
N ALA A 913 3.46 -31.75 3.40
CA ALA A 913 2.29 -32.52 3.82
C ALA A 913 2.35 -32.97 5.29
N ASP A 914 3.55 -33.25 5.82
CA ASP A 914 3.78 -33.60 7.23
C ASP A 914 3.90 -32.38 8.17
N GLY A 915 3.83 -31.16 7.62
CA GLY A 915 3.94 -29.91 8.37
C GLY A 915 5.33 -29.58 8.90
N LYS A 916 6.36 -30.37 8.60
CA LYS A 916 7.70 -30.16 9.18
C LYS A 916 8.50 -29.09 8.46
N ARG A 917 8.20 -28.83 7.19
CA ARG A 917 8.89 -27.82 6.38
C ARG A 917 7.92 -26.77 5.88
N LEU A 918 8.40 -25.53 5.81
CA LEU A 918 7.74 -24.41 5.19
C LEU A 918 8.62 -23.91 4.06
N LEU A 919 8.06 -23.76 2.86
CA LEU A 919 8.70 -23.10 1.72
C LEU A 919 8.09 -21.71 1.54
N VAL A 920 8.94 -20.71 1.38
CA VAL A 920 8.56 -19.33 1.03
C VAL A 920 9.33 -18.91 -0.21
N LEU A 921 8.60 -18.46 -1.22
CA LEU A 921 9.14 -17.85 -2.43
C LEU A 921 8.88 -16.35 -2.40
N THR A 922 9.94 -15.55 -2.51
CA THR A 922 9.86 -14.09 -2.53
C THR A 922 9.88 -13.52 -3.97
N ALA A 923 9.48 -12.26 -4.11
CA ALA A 923 9.37 -11.61 -5.42
C ALA A 923 10.70 -11.54 -6.19
N ASN A 924 11.84 -11.44 -5.49
CA ASN A 924 13.17 -11.51 -6.10
C ASN A 924 13.63 -12.94 -6.43
N GLN A 925 12.71 -13.89 -6.46
CA GLN A 925 12.95 -15.28 -6.86
C GLN A 925 13.90 -16.05 -5.94
N MET A 926 13.96 -15.65 -4.66
CA MET A 926 14.61 -16.45 -3.62
C MET A 926 13.60 -17.41 -3.00
N VAL A 927 14.03 -18.63 -2.82
CA VAL A 927 13.27 -19.70 -2.15
C VAL A 927 13.91 -19.98 -0.82
N TYR A 928 13.15 -19.80 0.24
CA TYR A 928 13.55 -20.14 1.60
C TYR A 928 12.84 -21.41 2.04
N THR A 929 13.56 -22.33 2.63
CA THR A 929 12.98 -23.50 3.29
C THR A 929 13.25 -23.41 4.78
N PHE A 930 12.22 -23.59 5.58
CA PHE A 930 12.27 -23.52 7.04
C PHE A 930 11.97 -24.89 7.66
N ASP A 931 12.57 -25.14 8.82
CA ASP A 931 12.05 -26.11 9.76
C ASP A 931 10.92 -25.44 10.57
N SER A 932 9.69 -25.90 10.38
CA SER A 932 8.53 -25.31 11.02
C SER A 932 8.54 -25.40 12.55
N GLN A 933 9.31 -26.31 13.13
CA GLN A 933 9.46 -26.48 14.58
C GLN A 933 10.49 -25.53 15.20
N SER A 934 11.24 -24.82 14.37
CA SER A 934 12.33 -23.95 14.78
C SER A 934 12.09 -22.47 14.41
N LEU A 935 10.89 -22.11 14.01
CA LEU A 935 10.55 -20.72 13.62
C LEU A 935 10.65 -19.71 14.78
N ASP A 936 10.59 -20.16 16.01
CA ASP A 936 10.70 -19.36 17.23
C ASP A 936 12.11 -19.39 17.86
N LYS A 937 13.07 -20.06 17.22
CA LYS A 937 14.43 -20.20 17.74
C LYS A 937 15.38 -19.28 16.98
N PRO A 938 16.26 -18.52 17.68
CA PRO A 938 17.27 -17.72 16.99
C PRO A 938 18.18 -18.62 16.13
N GLU A 939 18.60 -18.11 14.98
CA GLU A 939 19.56 -18.79 14.12
C GLU A 939 20.83 -19.13 14.94
N PRO A 940 21.33 -20.39 14.87
CA PRO A 940 22.61 -20.68 15.45
C PRO A 940 23.67 -19.79 14.78
N ALA A 941 24.45 -19.07 15.58
CA ALA A 941 25.49 -18.19 15.08
C ALA A 941 26.35 -18.97 14.06
N VAL A 942 26.31 -18.55 12.81
CA VAL A 942 27.16 -19.10 11.76
C VAL A 942 28.58 -18.82 12.18
N THR A 943 29.22 -19.80 12.73
CA THR A 943 30.69 -19.79 12.93
C THR A 943 31.28 -19.65 11.54
N ALA A 944 31.73 -18.44 11.20
CA ALA A 944 32.47 -18.19 9.98
C ALA A 944 33.61 -19.23 9.93
N ALA A 945 33.50 -20.16 9.02
CA ALA A 945 34.62 -21.04 8.71
C ALA A 945 35.78 -20.17 8.25
N LYS A 946 36.86 -20.20 9.00
CA LYS A 946 38.11 -19.51 8.70
C LYS A 946 38.73 -20.02 7.40
#